data_b1e3a495c0f80fe1b1fa8f86adb98ca9
#
_entry.id   b1e3a495c0f80fe1b1fa8f86adb98ca9
#
_cell.length_a   1.000
_cell.length_b   1.000
_cell.length_c   1.000
_cell.angle_alpha   90.00
_cell.angle_beta   90.00
_cell.angle_gamma   90.00
#
_symmetry.space_group_name_H-M   'P 1'
#
loop_
_entity.id
_entity.type
_entity.pdbx_description
1 polymer ?
#
loop_
_entity_poly.entity_id
_entity_poly.type
_entity_poly.pdbx_seq_one_letter_code
_entity_poly.pdbx_strand_id
1 'polypeptide(L)'
;MDGSGAGSNIESKDDFIKSNFTYKECQLFIPIETEDGSTFKCGCGEMEFHHFDEETDYFSEEWMPYLIASMGPTNAYGVVDFYTGIQNLHKSSEYVRVSDDDDPRKVIELMLKHWKLLEDEAPLLCISVLGGLDSAIFDSKKRDVFCEGLINIVSATNAWITTFGLNCGVARVVSEAISLAETYFIKENGESPKITCIGVTPWGDVRSHYNLVKSVYSKPNAHITYGVSNVVIPNEAISLNKNHTHYILVDNGMRNNYQRSNIFQYRDKIDQLIATPQTGGGCGVPVVTLVLGGGFDVIENVAYRASQGMPIIICGSTGGAAEILQRICQYKANKRSRGLSATQINEMREMLEQLLESSQEGPNPDWTVEKGIELLQNIAANERFLSYFALGVESRVESLDKAFLKAIIKCSAMNPVDQCNIALKFGCVDMIKQQLIENPKLRSALDGGQINELVTAALLENQCEFIEVMIEQEVVEIPTYLKMSTLNTLYNHIDDPTILGRSFEMYGIQKAPTASNAVRKAKMTTAADTRSSSSSTEGKSMTIPDMLKQKKQKIYQAEWTNLRKVKKLLRLMLGNFESENYAEITPANSKTMFPQPMQELFIWAILNNRHEMALIFWRNANESLPLSIIACNIYQKMISTLPGYDTEGRRALAGQKDYFEQSAKTMIELCYEKSQWKSLYLLVRPFTTWGELHCIPLALNADCQDFVSSNACQHVIQLDWQSGIEANSVSVVLAYLFPPLIFTNLVKFSKSRIILPDSSDPEIYKRLKESIARPGADDTLSMEKISSAQKIHDFYNTPRTKFCVNTTFYAIFLIFFSYTILFGMEPGHISILEIVLMVYLACFSVETIRSLLIVTVGQESSSSSLRKWLHNNRWHGYDLALILPTILTMCLRIGLNETYLIAKSCYSVLLIFYFMRIFQMYAVNRRLGPQAVMIFRMLIELGIFILVLIVFLLPYGVASQAMLYPNLTSFKPSILKDIFYYPYYRLYGELNLEQAEGIPMS
;
A
#
# COMPACT_ATOMS: atom_id res chain seq x y z
N MET A 1 38.10 -1.66 55.37
CA MET A 1 38.65 -0.40 54.87
C MET A 1 38.28 -0.42 53.42
N ASP A 2 37.12 -0.02 53.20
CA ASP A 2 36.63 1.14 52.46
C ASP A 2 36.91 1.06 50.97
N GLY A 3 35.92 0.54 50.23
CA GLY A 3 35.73 0.68 48.82
C GLY A 3 34.33 1.18 48.56
N SER A 4 34.17 2.51 48.52
CA SER A 4 32.93 3.18 48.16
C SER A 4 32.67 3.02 46.67
N GLY A 5 31.76 2.11 46.30
CA GLY A 5 31.15 2.04 44.99
C GLY A 5 30.16 3.16 44.84
N ALA A 6 30.43 4.15 43.98
CA ALA A 6 29.47 5.12 43.50
C ALA A 6 28.47 4.41 42.57
N GLY A 7 27.44 3.81 43.18
CA GLY A 7 26.22 3.49 42.49
C GLY A 7 25.52 4.80 42.15
N SER A 8 25.29 5.11 40.90
CA SER A 8 24.40 6.18 40.48
C SER A 8 22.99 5.86 40.99
N ASN A 9 22.64 6.45 42.16
CA ASN A 9 21.26 6.45 42.62
C ASN A 9 20.43 7.15 41.58
N ILE A 10 19.65 6.38 40.81
CA ILE A 10 18.58 6.94 39.99
C ILE A 10 17.57 7.49 41.00
N GLU A 11 17.52 8.81 41.14
CA GLU A 11 16.55 9.54 41.97
C GLU A 11 15.15 9.04 41.61
N SER A 12 14.34 8.67 42.61
CA SER A 12 12.98 8.20 42.32
C SER A 12 12.15 9.38 41.77
N LYS A 13 11.14 9.09 40.98
CA LYS A 13 10.23 10.11 40.39
C LYS A 13 9.64 11.02 41.51
N ASP A 14 9.21 10.41 42.60
CA ASP A 14 8.62 11.11 43.72
C ASP A 14 9.61 12.03 44.43
N ASP A 15 10.88 11.59 44.58
CA ASP A 15 11.94 12.40 45.18
C ASP A 15 12.31 13.59 44.27
N PHE A 16 12.41 13.35 42.96
CA PHE A 16 12.65 14.42 42.00
C PHE A 16 11.55 15.50 42.04
N ILE A 17 10.27 15.09 42.11
CA ILE A 17 9.14 16.02 42.13
C ILE A 17 9.19 16.85 43.39
N LYS A 18 9.39 16.24 44.54
CA LYS A 18 9.43 16.97 45.85
C LYS A 18 10.63 17.88 45.97
N SER A 19 11.77 17.55 45.38
CA SER A 19 12.99 18.38 45.45
C SER A 19 12.97 19.60 44.53
N ASN A 20 12.15 19.57 43.45
CA ASN A 20 12.21 20.59 42.39
C ASN A 20 10.95 21.42 42.26
N PHE A 21 9.81 21.05 42.86
CA PHE A 21 8.55 21.75 42.72
C PHE A 21 7.95 22.12 44.08
N THR A 22 7.34 23.29 44.11
CA THR A 22 6.69 23.88 45.30
C THR A 22 5.22 24.14 45.02
N TYR A 23 4.47 24.45 46.07
CA TYR A 23 3.08 24.91 45.96
C TYR A 23 2.88 26.21 46.76
N LYS A 24 1.87 27.01 46.41
CA LYS A 24 1.56 28.27 47.05
C LYS A 24 0.21 28.20 47.75
N GLU A 25 0.13 28.81 48.93
CA GLU A 25 -1.12 29.01 49.67
C GLU A 25 -1.19 30.40 50.25
N CYS A 26 -2.42 30.94 50.39
CA CYS A 26 -2.66 32.17 51.09
C CYS A 26 -2.61 31.91 52.61
N GLN A 27 -1.81 32.66 53.33
CA GLN A 27 -1.55 32.44 54.76
C GLN A 27 -2.63 33.02 55.68
N LEU A 28 -3.27 34.13 55.26
CA LEU A 28 -4.21 34.83 56.09
C LEU A 28 -5.57 34.98 55.41
N PHE A 29 -6.65 34.61 56.14
CA PHE A 29 -8.01 34.80 55.64
C PHE A 29 -8.44 36.25 55.84
N ILE A 30 -8.62 37.03 54.81
CA ILE A 30 -9.17 38.35 54.78
C ILE A 30 -10.51 38.34 54.08
N PRO A 31 -11.64 38.45 54.83
CA PRO A 31 -12.96 38.28 54.22
C PRO A 31 -13.33 39.44 53.30
N ILE A 32 -13.70 39.15 52.09
CA ILE A 32 -14.32 40.05 51.11
C ILE A 32 -15.75 39.55 50.89
N GLU A 33 -16.71 40.45 51.02
CA GLU A 33 -18.12 40.16 50.79
C GLU A 33 -18.36 39.88 49.31
N THR A 34 -18.97 38.73 49.00
CA THR A 34 -19.31 38.38 47.60
C THR A 34 -20.47 39.28 47.12
N GLU A 35 -20.54 39.56 45.83
CA GLU A 35 -21.57 40.42 45.20
C GLU A 35 -23.01 40.03 45.59
N ASP A 36 -23.25 38.77 45.95
CA ASP A 36 -24.54 38.23 46.37
C ASP A 36 -24.84 38.44 47.87
N GLY A 37 -23.93 39.01 48.66
CA GLY A 37 -24.09 39.30 50.09
C GLY A 37 -24.29 38.05 50.97
N SER A 38 -24.12 36.86 50.50
CA SER A 38 -24.46 35.62 51.20
C SER A 38 -23.27 34.86 51.80
N THR A 39 -22.05 35.11 51.28
CA THR A 39 -20.83 34.39 51.71
C THR A 39 -19.62 35.31 51.74
N PHE A 40 -18.69 35.07 52.67
CA PHE A 40 -17.40 35.73 52.73
C PHE A 40 -16.34 34.81 52.10
N LYS A 41 -15.53 35.36 51.17
CA LYS A 41 -14.35 34.70 50.61
C LYS A 41 -13.11 35.53 50.89
N CYS A 42 -11.97 34.90 50.97
CA CYS A 42 -10.71 35.62 51.05
C CYS A 42 -10.41 36.34 49.72
N GLY A 43 -9.57 37.34 49.75
CA GLY A 43 -9.06 38.00 48.53
C GLY A 43 -8.32 37.07 47.56
N CYS A 44 -7.83 35.93 48.04
CA CYS A 44 -7.30 34.86 47.18
C CYS A 44 -8.39 34.02 46.47
N GLY A 45 -9.68 34.22 46.83
CA GLY A 45 -10.85 33.49 46.31
C GLY A 45 -11.19 32.18 47.04
N GLU A 46 -10.43 31.76 48.03
CA GLU A 46 -10.69 30.57 48.83
C GLU A 46 -11.54 30.89 50.08
N MET A 47 -12.17 29.83 50.64
CA MET A 47 -12.95 29.91 51.89
C MET A 47 -12.02 29.85 53.10
N GLU A 48 -12.53 30.32 54.28
CA GLU A 48 -11.80 30.38 55.54
C GLU A 48 -11.08 29.05 55.91
N PHE A 49 -11.75 27.93 55.76
CA PHE A 49 -11.22 26.61 56.12
C PHE A 49 -10.06 26.12 55.24
N HIS A 50 -9.69 26.86 54.22
CA HIS A 50 -8.50 26.59 53.39
C HIS A 50 -7.31 27.47 53.79
N HIS A 51 -7.40 28.23 54.84
CA HIS A 51 -6.32 29.05 55.35
C HIS A 51 -5.79 28.48 56.67
N PHE A 52 -4.52 28.72 56.96
CA PHE A 52 -3.93 28.29 58.22
C PHE A 52 -4.32 29.26 59.33
N ASP A 53 -4.99 28.78 60.40
CA ASP A 53 -5.33 29.46 61.61
C ASP A 53 -4.11 29.52 62.56
N GLU A 54 -3.09 30.28 62.26
CA GLU A 54 -2.11 30.69 63.27
C GLU A 54 -2.51 32.13 63.66
N GLU A 55 -2.81 32.32 64.97
CA GLU A 55 -3.02 33.58 65.60
C GLU A 55 -1.80 34.54 65.46
N THR A 56 -1.70 35.14 64.27
CA THR A 56 -0.71 36.18 64.01
C THR A 56 -1.42 37.50 63.93
N ASP A 57 -1.06 38.39 64.88
CA ASP A 57 -1.51 39.78 65.03
C ASP A 57 -1.16 40.62 63.77
N TYR A 58 -1.59 40.29 62.64
CA TYR A 58 -1.48 41.09 61.41
C TYR A 58 -2.85 41.73 61.09
N PHE A 59 -3.08 42.94 61.57
CA PHE A 59 -4.16 43.81 61.12
C PHE A 59 -3.79 44.35 59.73
N SER A 60 -4.08 43.67 58.64
CA SER A 60 -4.17 44.24 57.31
C SER A 60 -5.63 44.37 56.93
N GLU A 61 -6.09 45.60 56.77
CA GLU A 61 -7.47 45.86 56.38
C GLU A 61 -7.79 45.49 54.92
N GLU A 62 -6.78 45.31 54.10
CA GLU A 62 -6.92 44.94 52.73
C GLU A 62 -6.06 43.66 52.33
N TRP A 63 -6.66 42.81 51.58
CA TRP A 63 -5.95 41.65 51.06
C TRP A 63 -4.90 42.10 50.02
N MET A 64 -3.68 41.60 50.15
CA MET A 64 -2.57 41.91 49.24
C MET A 64 -1.89 40.63 48.72
N PRO A 65 -1.38 40.58 47.45
CA PRO A 65 -0.73 39.40 46.87
C PRO A 65 0.46 38.86 47.66
N TYR A 66 1.14 39.62 48.45
CA TYR A 66 2.28 39.16 49.28
C TYR A 66 1.87 38.21 50.42
N LEU A 67 0.58 38.12 50.71
CA LEU A 67 0.05 37.11 51.67
C LEU A 67 0.13 35.68 51.11
N ILE A 68 0.36 35.52 49.83
CA ILE A 68 0.59 34.23 49.19
C ILE A 68 2.06 33.89 49.36
N ALA A 69 2.33 32.74 49.95
CA ALA A 69 3.70 32.26 50.15
C ALA A 69 3.88 30.83 49.64
N SER A 70 5.10 30.51 49.30
CA SER A 70 5.48 29.11 48.96
C SER A 70 5.55 28.31 50.27
N MET A 71 4.77 27.20 50.35
CA MET A 71 4.61 26.39 51.55
C MET A 71 5.57 25.23 51.68
N GLY A 72 6.35 24.94 50.62
CA GLY A 72 7.30 23.86 50.61
C GLY A 72 7.14 22.89 49.44
N PRO A 73 7.64 21.64 49.54
CA PRO A 73 7.55 20.67 48.47
C PRO A 73 6.11 20.38 48.05
N THR A 74 5.88 20.27 46.74
CA THR A 74 4.54 20.00 46.18
C THR A 74 3.87 18.77 46.78
N ASN A 75 2.59 18.91 47.10
CA ASN A 75 1.75 17.91 47.73
C ASN A 75 0.77 17.20 46.77
N ALA A 76 0.70 17.66 45.51
CA ALA A 76 -0.24 17.12 44.51
C ALA A 76 0.50 16.68 43.25
N TYR A 77 0.73 15.36 43.10
CA TYR A 77 1.39 14.75 41.97
C TYR A 77 1.07 13.24 41.88
N GLY A 78 1.22 12.61 40.71
CA GLY A 78 1.02 11.18 40.54
C GLY A 78 0.15 10.84 39.36
N VAL A 79 -0.74 9.85 39.50
CA VAL A 79 -1.65 9.38 38.44
C VAL A 79 -3.09 9.66 38.88
N VAL A 80 -3.87 10.27 37.99
CA VAL A 80 -5.29 10.50 38.15
C VAL A 80 -6.09 9.61 37.21
N ASP A 81 -7.07 8.87 37.74
CA ASP A 81 -8.00 8.04 36.99
C ASP A 81 -9.34 8.76 36.86
N PHE A 82 -9.75 9.02 35.62
CA PHE A 82 -10.98 9.74 35.32
C PHE A 82 -12.18 8.79 35.34
N TYR A 83 -13.17 9.11 36.19
CA TYR A 83 -14.43 8.39 36.25
C TYR A 83 -15.49 9.04 35.34
N THR A 84 -16.02 8.29 34.39
CA THR A 84 -17.00 8.79 33.40
C THR A 84 -18.42 8.23 33.58
N GLY A 85 -18.67 7.44 34.60
CA GLY A 85 -20.00 6.82 34.83
C GLY A 85 -20.32 5.62 33.93
N ILE A 86 -19.50 5.32 32.92
CA ILE A 86 -19.64 4.16 32.06
C ILE A 86 -18.72 3.05 32.58
N GLN A 87 -19.29 1.87 32.84
CA GLN A 87 -18.53 0.75 33.39
C GLN A 87 -17.29 0.43 32.56
N ASN A 88 -16.13 0.40 33.21
CA ASN A 88 -14.84 -0.10 32.73
C ASN A 88 -14.02 0.75 31.75
N LEU A 89 -14.27 2.04 31.54
CA LEU A 89 -13.33 2.90 30.81
C LEU A 89 -12.66 3.88 31.76
N HIS A 90 -11.58 3.46 32.39
CA HIS A 90 -10.71 4.35 33.15
C HIS A 90 -9.58 4.86 32.21
N LYS A 91 -9.55 6.17 31.94
CA LYS A 91 -8.37 6.83 31.38
C LYS A 91 -7.52 7.36 32.51
N SER A 92 -6.26 7.00 32.53
CA SER A 92 -5.29 7.43 33.53
C SER A 92 -4.37 8.50 32.94
N SER A 93 -4.11 9.55 33.69
CA SER A 93 -3.21 10.65 33.28
C SER A 93 -2.24 10.99 34.40
N GLU A 94 -1.03 11.34 34.01
CA GLU A 94 -0.02 11.83 34.98
C GLU A 94 -0.24 13.30 35.28
N TYR A 95 0.00 13.72 36.53
CA TYR A 95 -0.13 15.12 36.91
C TYR A 95 0.91 15.55 37.93
N VAL A 96 1.21 16.86 37.94
CA VAL A 96 2.07 17.52 38.91
C VAL A 96 1.57 18.95 39.14
N ARG A 97 1.49 19.37 40.44
CA ARG A 97 1.27 20.77 40.85
C ARG A 97 2.64 21.46 40.97
N VAL A 98 2.79 22.60 40.32
CA VAL A 98 4.03 23.39 40.30
C VAL A 98 3.70 24.84 40.60
N SER A 99 4.58 25.56 41.29
CA SER A 99 4.44 27.00 41.48
C SER A 99 4.75 27.76 40.16
N ASP A 100 4.10 28.93 39.98
CA ASP A 100 4.45 29.83 38.85
C ASP A 100 5.87 30.41 38.95
N ASP A 101 6.52 30.32 40.15
CA ASP A 101 7.92 30.69 40.36
C ASP A 101 8.91 29.57 40.14
N ASP A 102 8.46 28.32 40.04
CA ASP A 102 9.32 27.17 39.81
C ASP A 102 9.96 27.24 38.40
N ASP A 103 11.19 26.75 38.27
CA ASP A 103 11.92 26.76 36.98
C ASP A 103 11.23 25.83 35.95
N PRO A 104 10.71 26.37 34.83
CA PRO A 104 10.09 25.54 33.77
C PRO A 104 11.00 24.48 33.15
N ARG A 105 12.34 24.64 33.26
CA ARG A 105 13.29 23.63 32.78
C ARG A 105 13.18 22.32 33.55
N LYS A 106 12.78 22.39 34.84
CA LYS A 106 12.54 21.20 35.65
C LYS A 106 11.30 20.43 35.20
N VAL A 107 10.30 21.14 34.67
CA VAL A 107 9.14 20.49 34.03
C VAL A 107 9.57 19.74 32.79
N ILE A 108 10.44 20.34 31.94
CA ILE A 108 10.99 19.64 30.76
C ILE A 108 11.82 18.42 31.19
N GLU A 109 12.60 18.55 32.24
CA GLU A 109 13.37 17.42 32.80
C GLU A 109 12.46 16.27 33.29
N LEU A 110 11.34 16.58 33.93
CA LEU A 110 10.30 15.63 34.32
C LEU A 110 9.69 14.92 33.12
N MET A 111 9.33 15.69 32.07
CA MET A 111 8.75 15.16 30.83
C MET A 111 9.70 14.19 30.13
N LEU A 112 10.98 14.51 30.08
CA LEU A 112 11.98 13.72 29.36
C LEU A 112 12.45 12.49 30.14
N LYS A 113 12.77 12.65 31.45
CA LYS A 113 13.41 11.60 32.24
C LYS A 113 12.43 10.67 32.96
N HIS A 114 11.32 11.23 33.47
CA HIS A 114 10.38 10.48 34.31
C HIS A 114 9.08 10.11 33.60
N TRP A 115 8.52 11.01 32.80
CA TRP A 115 7.37 10.70 31.92
C TRP A 115 7.78 10.06 30.61
N LYS A 116 9.08 10.15 30.22
CA LYS A 116 9.68 9.46 29.08
C LYS A 116 8.99 9.72 27.74
N LEU A 117 8.54 10.93 27.51
CA LEU A 117 7.72 11.29 26.36
C LEU A 117 8.43 11.18 25.01
N LEU A 118 9.77 11.10 24.96
CA LEU A 118 10.56 10.92 23.73
C LEU A 118 11.07 9.49 23.52
N GLU A 119 10.78 8.54 24.43
CA GLU A 119 11.35 7.18 24.32
C GLU A 119 10.66 6.30 23.27
N ASP A 120 9.35 6.47 23.00
CA ASP A 120 8.61 5.61 22.08
C ASP A 120 8.78 6.05 20.62
N GLU A 121 8.31 7.24 20.25
CA GLU A 121 8.47 7.87 18.92
C GLU A 121 8.54 9.38 19.12
N ALA A 122 9.64 10.00 18.68
CA ALA A 122 9.79 11.46 18.78
C ALA A 122 8.74 12.17 17.89
N PRO A 123 7.99 13.15 18.44
CA PRO A 123 7.04 13.91 17.65
C PRO A 123 7.77 14.83 16.66
N LEU A 124 7.20 15.00 15.45
CA LEU A 124 7.75 15.93 14.47
C LEU A 124 7.40 17.38 14.78
N LEU A 125 6.31 17.61 15.51
CA LEU A 125 5.90 18.95 15.94
C LEU A 125 5.04 18.89 17.22
N CYS A 126 4.92 20.05 17.90
CA CYS A 126 3.98 20.27 19.00
C CYS A 126 2.96 21.35 18.60
N ILE A 127 1.68 21.08 18.80
CA ILE A 127 0.59 21.99 18.49
C ILE A 127 0.12 22.63 19.80
N SER A 128 0.41 23.92 19.99
CA SER A 128 -0.06 24.67 21.15
C SER A 128 -1.38 25.34 20.81
N VAL A 129 -2.48 24.86 21.39
CA VAL A 129 -3.81 25.40 21.10
C VAL A 129 -4.17 26.49 22.10
N LEU A 130 -4.41 27.70 21.61
CA LEU A 130 -4.91 28.86 22.37
C LEU A 130 -6.36 29.15 21.97
N GLY A 131 -7.20 29.50 22.93
CA GLY A 131 -8.58 29.87 22.61
C GLY A 131 -9.42 30.14 23.87
N GLY A 132 -10.64 30.57 23.64
CA GLY A 132 -11.56 30.93 24.69
C GLY A 132 -12.19 29.75 25.44
N LEU A 133 -12.76 30.05 26.60
CA LEU A 133 -13.49 29.12 27.46
C LEU A 133 -14.90 28.82 26.92
N ASP A 134 -15.43 29.64 26.02
CA ASP A 134 -16.77 29.50 25.46
C ASP A 134 -16.84 28.41 24.38
N SER A 135 -17.78 27.49 24.57
CA SER A 135 -18.07 26.40 23.63
C SER A 135 -18.92 26.81 22.42
N ALA A 136 -19.49 28.03 22.45
CA ALA A 136 -20.44 28.52 21.44
C ALA A 136 -19.81 28.91 20.09
N ILE A 137 -18.49 28.86 19.99
CA ILE A 137 -17.69 29.34 18.85
C ILE A 137 -17.77 28.40 17.62
N PHE A 138 -18.15 27.14 17.82
CA PHE A 138 -18.16 26.13 16.78
C PHE A 138 -19.56 25.73 16.35
N ASP A 139 -19.98 26.16 15.17
CA ASP A 139 -21.02 25.47 14.41
C ASP A 139 -20.57 24.01 14.12
N SER A 140 -21.51 23.06 14.07
CA SER A 140 -21.21 21.63 13.86
C SER A 140 -20.29 21.38 12.67
N LYS A 141 -20.49 22.09 11.56
CA LYS A 141 -19.66 21.96 10.34
C LYS A 141 -18.24 22.47 10.55
N LYS A 142 -18.04 23.56 11.26
CA LYS A 142 -16.72 24.10 11.55
C LYS A 142 -15.96 23.19 12.51
N ARG A 143 -16.67 22.57 13.46
CA ARG A 143 -16.13 21.58 14.39
C ARG A 143 -15.62 20.36 13.64
N ASP A 144 -16.42 19.80 12.71
CA ASP A 144 -16.06 18.62 11.96
C ASP A 144 -14.79 18.86 11.11
N VAL A 145 -14.73 19.98 10.38
CA VAL A 145 -13.55 20.38 9.58
C VAL A 145 -12.30 20.57 10.47
N PHE A 146 -12.46 21.18 11.65
CA PHE A 146 -11.35 21.35 12.59
C PHE A 146 -10.87 20.03 13.15
N CYS A 147 -11.80 19.16 13.60
CA CYS A 147 -11.46 17.85 14.15
C CYS A 147 -10.77 16.96 13.11
N GLU A 148 -11.30 16.89 11.88
CA GLU A 148 -10.71 16.14 10.79
C GLU A 148 -9.30 16.62 10.45
N GLY A 149 -9.11 17.95 10.31
CA GLY A 149 -7.79 18.53 10.04
C GLY A 149 -6.79 18.27 11.17
N LEU A 150 -7.21 18.42 12.44
CA LEU A 150 -6.35 18.16 13.59
C LEU A 150 -5.95 16.67 13.67
N ILE A 151 -6.89 15.77 13.46
CA ILE A 151 -6.65 14.32 13.45
C ILE A 151 -5.64 13.95 12.39
N ASN A 152 -5.80 14.47 11.17
CA ASN A 152 -4.88 14.21 10.06
C ASN A 152 -3.46 14.67 10.37
N ILE A 153 -3.30 15.88 10.95
CA ILE A 153 -2.00 16.41 11.33
C ILE A 153 -1.35 15.55 12.41
N VAL A 154 -2.09 15.21 13.47
CA VAL A 154 -1.57 14.42 14.59
C VAL A 154 -1.18 13.02 14.13
N SER A 155 -2.01 12.38 13.31
CA SER A 155 -1.74 11.03 12.77
C SER A 155 -0.50 11.00 11.87
N ALA A 156 -0.32 12.05 11.04
CA ALA A 156 0.81 12.13 10.11
C ALA A 156 2.14 12.47 10.79
N THR A 157 2.12 13.22 11.91
CA THR A 157 3.32 13.80 12.52
C THR A 157 3.62 13.29 13.93
N ASN A 158 2.76 12.42 14.49
CA ASN A 158 2.81 12.03 15.90
C ASN A 158 2.89 13.25 16.84
N ALA A 159 2.17 14.34 16.49
CA ALA A 159 2.30 15.62 17.16
C ALA A 159 1.86 15.57 18.63
N TRP A 160 2.61 16.27 19.49
CA TRP A 160 2.09 16.60 20.82
C TRP A 160 1.09 17.73 20.72
N ILE A 161 0.11 17.74 21.61
CA ILE A 161 -0.85 18.84 21.75
C ILE A 161 -0.72 19.44 23.14
N THR A 162 -0.60 20.78 23.23
CA THR A 162 -0.69 21.49 24.50
C THR A 162 -1.95 22.35 24.54
N THR A 163 -2.71 22.27 25.66
CA THR A 163 -3.94 23.06 25.85
C THR A 163 -4.02 23.56 27.31
N PHE A 164 -5.11 24.22 27.67
CA PHE A 164 -5.41 24.55 29.07
C PHE A 164 -5.87 23.36 29.93
N GLY A 165 -6.17 22.22 29.36
CA GLY A 165 -6.52 21.00 30.08
C GLY A 165 -7.88 20.98 30.76
N LEU A 166 -8.65 22.08 30.77
CA LEU A 166 -9.98 22.14 31.35
C LEU A 166 -11.07 21.58 30.41
N ASN A 167 -12.15 21.05 30.97
CA ASN A 167 -13.25 20.45 30.18
C ASN A 167 -14.24 21.51 29.69
N CYS A 168 -13.73 22.54 29.01
CA CYS A 168 -14.52 23.65 28.46
C CYS A 168 -13.87 24.17 27.17
N GLY A 169 -14.61 24.99 26.44
CA GLY A 169 -14.14 25.76 25.29
C GLY A 169 -13.36 24.93 24.26
N VAL A 170 -12.27 25.48 23.78
CA VAL A 170 -11.41 24.86 22.74
C VAL A 170 -10.73 23.58 23.23
N ALA A 171 -10.36 23.48 24.50
CA ALA A 171 -9.75 22.27 25.05
C ALA A 171 -10.71 21.06 25.00
N ARG A 172 -12.02 21.31 25.13
CA ARG A 172 -13.05 20.27 24.94
C ARG A 172 -13.17 19.81 23.50
N VAL A 173 -13.10 20.73 22.53
CA VAL A 173 -13.14 20.39 21.10
C VAL A 173 -11.91 19.58 20.70
N VAL A 174 -10.73 19.95 21.17
CA VAL A 174 -9.50 19.14 20.97
C VAL A 174 -9.66 17.76 21.59
N SER A 175 -10.23 17.67 22.78
CA SER A 175 -10.51 16.39 23.43
C SER A 175 -11.47 15.50 22.65
N GLU A 176 -12.49 16.07 22.01
CA GLU A 176 -13.41 15.36 21.14
C GLU A 176 -12.68 14.83 19.90
N ALA A 177 -11.81 15.64 19.28
CA ALA A 177 -10.97 15.22 18.16
C ALA A 177 -10.04 14.04 18.55
N ILE A 178 -9.40 14.09 19.71
CA ILE A 178 -8.56 12.99 20.22
C ILE A 178 -9.39 11.71 20.40
N SER A 179 -10.58 11.82 21.00
CA SER A 179 -11.46 10.67 21.21
C SER A 179 -11.94 10.04 19.89
N LEU A 180 -12.21 10.85 18.88
CA LEU A 180 -12.53 10.38 17.53
C LEU A 180 -11.34 9.68 16.90
N ALA A 181 -10.13 10.24 17.01
CA ALA A 181 -8.91 9.62 16.47
C ALA A 181 -8.65 8.25 17.10
N GLU A 182 -8.78 8.12 18.42
CA GLU A 182 -8.63 6.85 19.13
C GLU A 182 -9.67 5.81 18.72
N THR A 183 -10.85 6.23 18.26
CA THR A 183 -11.93 5.34 17.83
C THR A 183 -11.77 4.89 16.37
N TYR A 184 -11.37 5.80 15.47
CA TYR A 184 -11.31 5.52 14.03
C TYR A 184 -9.98 4.94 13.56
N PHE A 185 -8.87 5.29 14.24
CA PHE A 185 -7.53 4.83 13.86
C PHE A 185 -7.03 3.69 14.76
N ILE A 186 -7.85 2.67 14.97
CA ILE A 186 -7.40 1.45 15.63
C ILE A 186 -6.39 0.78 14.71
N LYS A 187 -5.14 0.65 15.16
CA LYS A 187 -4.08 -0.08 14.44
C LYS A 187 -4.50 -1.53 14.25
N GLU A 188 -4.00 -2.19 13.19
CA GLU A 188 -4.28 -3.61 12.90
C GLU A 188 -4.03 -4.56 14.10
N ASN A 189 -3.25 -4.13 15.07
CA ASN A 189 -2.98 -4.85 16.32
C ASN A 189 -4.09 -4.70 17.39
N GLY A 190 -5.17 -3.97 17.10
CA GLY A 190 -6.24 -3.68 18.06
C GLY A 190 -5.88 -2.60 19.10
N GLU A 191 -4.72 -1.95 18.98
CA GLU A 191 -4.29 -0.85 19.85
C GLU A 191 -4.69 0.49 19.23
N SER A 192 -5.35 1.37 20.01
CA SER A 192 -5.61 2.74 19.60
C SER A 192 -4.33 3.59 19.63
N PRO A 193 -4.19 4.59 18.75
CA PRO A 193 -3.03 5.48 18.74
C PRO A 193 -2.98 6.27 20.06
N LYS A 194 -1.83 6.24 20.73
CA LYS A 194 -1.60 7.00 21.96
C LYS A 194 -1.20 8.43 21.59
N ILE A 195 -2.17 9.36 21.61
CA ILE A 195 -1.93 10.76 21.32
C ILE A 195 -1.50 11.47 22.62
N THR A 196 -0.31 12.06 22.64
CA THR A 196 0.18 12.82 23.78
C THR A 196 -0.46 14.21 23.82
N CYS A 197 -1.31 14.44 24.81
CA CYS A 197 -1.95 15.72 25.07
C CYS A 197 -1.63 16.21 26.47
N ILE A 198 -1.04 17.41 26.57
CA ILE A 198 -0.55 18.00 27.80
C ILE A 198 -1.43 19.20 28.19
N GLY A 199 -2.07 19.15 29.34
CA GLY A 199 -2.82 20.24 29.90
C GLY A 199 -1.94 21.09 30.81
N VAL A 200 -1.74 22.37 30.49
CA VAL A 200 -1.12 23.36 31.41
C VAL A 200 -2.23 24.19 32.00
N THR A 201 -2.62 23.89 33.26
CA THR A 201 -3.87 24.29 33.85
C THR A 201 -3.64 25.12 35.12
N PRO A 202 -4.34 26.24 35.33
CA PRO A 202 -4.33 26.95 36.63
C PRO A 202 -4.87 26.03 37.73
N TRP A 203 -4.10 25.85 38.80
CA TRP A 203 -4.50 25.03 39.95
C TRP A 203 -5.82 25.50 40.56
N GLY A 204 -5.97 26.83 40.79
CA GLY A 204 -7.14 27.41 41.40
C GLY A 204 -8.44 27.30 40.58
N ASP A 205 -8.34 27.05 39.24
CA ASP A 205 -9.49 26.88 38.36
C ASP A 205 -9.97 25.44 38.27
N VAL A 206 -9.25 24.49 38.85
CA VAL A 206 -9.60 23.07 38.84
C VAL A 206 -10.66 22.74 39.85
N ARG A 207 -11.83 22.25 39.39
CA ARG A 207 -12.91 21.83 40.29
C ARG A 207 -12.43 20.66 41.17
N SER A 208 -12.69 20.78 42.49
CA SER A 208 -12.31 19.75 43.46
C SER A 208 -10.80 19.41 43.43
N HIS A 209 -9.93 20.41 43.22
CA HIS A 209 -8.48 20.24 43.18
C HIS A 209 -7.88 19.64 44.46
N TYR A 210 -8.53 19.88 45.64
CA TYR A 210 -8.13 19.27 46.88
C TYR A 210 -8.17 17.73 46.87
N ASN A 211 -8.99 17.12 46.01
CA ASN A 211 -8.96 15.67 45.84
C ASN A 211 -7.68 15.15 45.15
N LEU A 212 -6.93 16.05 44.49
CA LEU A 212 -5.65 15.71 43.83
C LEU A 212 -4.47 15.77 44.81
N VAL A 213 -4.69 16.29 46.03
CA VAL A 213 -3.65 16.36 47.07
C VAL A 213 -3.43 14.98 47.67
N LYS A 214 -2.18 14.53 47.70
CA LYS A 214 -1.80 13.24 48.32
C LYS A 214 -1.96 13.32 49.83
N SER A 215 -2.72 12.43 50.43
CA SER A 215 -2.74 12.21 51.87
C SER A 215 -1.40 11.68 52.35
N VAL A 216 -0.95 12.07 53.53
CA VAL A 216 0.27 11.58 54.18
C VAL A 216 0.28 10.05 54.33
N TYR A 217 -0.90 9.42 54.34
CA TYR A 217 -1.11 7.98 54.44
C TYR A 217 -1.28 7.26 53.06
N SER A 218 -1.15 7.99 51.95
CA SER A 218 -1.29 7.40 50.63
C SER A 218 -0.10 6.48 50.32
N LYS A 219 -0.39 5.29 49.77
CA LYS A 219 0.65 4.37 49.32
C LYS A 219 1.46 5.01 48.18
N PRO A 220 2.76 4.73 48.06
CA PRO A 220 3.51 5.09 46.87
C PRO A 220 2.81 4.51 45.65
N ASN A 221 2.62 5.31 44.60
CA ASN A 221 1.89 4.95 43.38
C ASN A 221 0.36 4.75 43.55
N ALA A 222 -0.28 5.34 44.57
CA ALA A 222 -1.73 5.35 44.64
C ALA A 222 -2.34 6.19 43.51
N HIS A 223 -3.28 5.61 42.78
CA HIS A 223 -4.09 6.30 41.77
C HIS A 223 -5.21 7.08 42.46
N ILE A 224 -5.42 8.31 42.05
CA ILE A 224 -6.49 9.16 42.54
C ILE A 224 -7.65 9.14 41.58
N THR A 225 -8.86 8.83 42.05
CA THR A 225 -10.07 8.88 41.25
C THR A 225 -10.65 10.28 41.18
N TYR A 226 -10.87 10.81 39.97
CA TYR A 226 -11.40 12.14 39.74
C TYR A 226 -12.69 12.13 38.90
N GLY A 227 -13.75 12.76 39.41
CA GLY A 227 -15.05 12.87 38.74
C GLY A 227 -15.09 14.03 37.74
N VAL A 228 -15.44 13.74 36.47
CA VAL A 228 -15.55 14.77 35.43
C VAL A 228 -16.99 15.26 35.31
N SER A 229 -17.19 16.59 35.45
CA SER A 229 -18.46 17.25 35.15
C SER A 229 -18.40 17.88 33.74
N ASN A 230 -19.49 17.75 33.00
CA ASN A 230 -19.68 18.44 31.72
C ASN A 230 -20.37 19.80 31.85
N VAL A 231 -20.80 20.17 33.08
CA VAL A 231 -21.49 21.41 33.34
C VAL A 231 -20.45 22.49 33.65
N VAL A 232 -20.45 23.54 32.88
CA VAL A 232 -19.63 24.74 33.08
C VAL A 232 -20.57 25.82 33.63
N ILE A 233 -20.27 26.32 34.82
CA ILE A 233 -21.00 27.44 35.47
C ILE A 233 -20.07 28.63 35.41
N PRO A 234 -20.53 29.79 34.92
CA PRO A 234 -19.73 31.02 34.95
C PRO A 234 -19.16 31.30 36.34
N ASN A 235 -17.94 31.76 36.44
CA ASN A 235 -17.21 32.08 37.65
C ASN A 235 -17.02 30.93 38.67
N GLU A 236 -17.25 29.68 38.26
CA GLU A 236 -16.90 28.49 39.05
C GLU A 236 -15.72 27.72 38.46
N ALA A 237 -15.06 26.96 39.34
CA ALA A 237 -14.00 26.05 38.93
C ALA A 237 -14.51 24.96 37.98
N ILE A 238 -13.69 24.59 36.99
CA ILE A 238 -14.01 23.68 35.87
C ILE A 238 -13.29 22.37 36.07
N SER A 239 -13.92 21.25 35.66
CA SER A 239 -13.29 19.94 35.76
C SER A 239 -12.14 19.79 34.77
N LEU A 240 -11.12 18.97 35.13
CA LEU A 240 -10.11 18.53 34.20
C LEU A 240 -10.71 17.71 33.05
N ASN A 241 -10.09 17.76 31.90
CA ASN A 241 -10.53 17.05 30.70
C ASN A 241 -9.95 15.62 30.67
N LYS A 242 -10.80 14.62 30.57
CA LYS A 242 -10.41 13.19 30.63
C LYS A 242 -9.51 12.67 29.51
N ASN A 243 -9.36 13.39 28.40
CA ASN A 243 -8.63 12.92 27.22
C ASN A 243 -7.21 13.50 27.13
N HIS A 244 -6.74 14.20 28.16
CA HIS A 244 -5.34 14.58 28.26
C HIS A 244 -4.54 13.47 28.92
N THR A 245 -3.30 13.32 28.52
CA THR A 245 -2.39 12.28 29.04
C THR A 245 -1.55 12.78 30.22
N HIS A 246 -1.26 14.07 30.24
CA HIS A 246 -0.42 14.69 31.25
C HIS A 246 -0.99 16.05 31.67
N TYR A 247 -0.81 16.41 32.93
CA TYR A 247 -1.22 17.70 33.50
C TYR A 247 -0.09 18.38 34.24
N ILE A 248 0.12 19.64 33.95
CA ILE A 248 0.97 20.57 34.68
C ILE A 248 0.03 21.58 35.31
N LEU A 249 -0.21 21.46 36.62
CA LEU A 249 -1.13 22.27 37.38
C LEU A 249 -0.36 23.44 38.00
N VAL A 250 -0.45 24.61 37.37
CA VAL A 250 0.33 25.81 37.76
C VAL A 250 -0.38 26.55 38.86
N ASP A 251 0.29 26.73 39.96
CA ASP A 251 -0.23 27.29 41.19
C ASP A 251 0.35 28.69 41.48
N ASN A 252 -0.50 29.69 41.50
CA ASN A 252 -0.18 31.05 41.91
C ASN A 252 -0.78 31.40 43.29
N GLY A 253 -1.37 30.44 44.02
CA GLY A 253 -2.02 30.63 45.31
C GLY A 253 -3.38 31.33 45.28
N MET A 254 -3.95 31.53 44.09
CA MET A 254 -5.23 32.21 43.91
C MET A 254 -6.25 31.29 43.23
N ARG A 255 -7.53 31.53 43.54
CA ARG A 255 -8.67 30.85 42.93
C ARG A 255 -9.49 31.84 42.09
N ASN A 256 -10.02 31.33 41.00
CA ASN A 256 -10.93 32.04 40.10
C ASN A 256 -10.46 33.41 39.61
N ASN A 257 -9.80 33.46 38.49
CA ASN A 257 -9.63 34.64 37.62
C ASN A 257 -8.64 35.74 38.00
N TYR A 258 -8.00 35.70 39.15
CA TYR A 258 -7.03 36.76 39.49
C TYR A 258 -5.63 36.40 38.97
N GLN A 259 -5.06 37.26 38.07
CA GLN A 259 -3.69 37.15 37.53
C GLN A 259 -3.38 35.88 36.75
N ARG A 260 -4.29 35.45 35.90
CA ARG A 260 -3.98 34.35 34.91
C ARG A 260 -2.79 34.66 34.00
N SER A 261 -2.41 35.93 33.84
CA SER A 261 -1.29 36.35 33.01
C SER A 261 0.02 35.64 33.38
N ASN A 262 0.32 35.41 34.64
CA ASN A 262 1.53 34.70 35.07
C ASN A 262 1.51 33.24 34.67
N ILE A 263 0.35 32.59 34.71
CA ILE A 263 0.18 31.18 34.32
C ILE A 263 0.31 31.03 32.83
N PHE A 264 -0.21 31.97 32.06
CA PHE A 264 -0.02 32.02 30.60
C PHE A 264 1.46 32.20 30.24
N GLN A 265 2.17 33.10 30.89
CA GLN A 265 3.60 33.30 30.71
C GLN A 265 4.40 32.04 31.07
N TYR A 266 4.00 31.28 32.09
CA TYR A 266 4.63 30.04 32.47
C TYR A 266 4.42 28.98 31.40
N ARG A 267 3.22 28.85 30.84
CA ARG A 267 2.92 27.98 29.68
C ARG A 267 3.75 28.35 28.46
N ASP A 268 3.83 29.66 28.16
CA ASP A 268 4.61 30.16 27.02
C ASP A 268 6.09 29.82 27.15
N LYS A 269 6.67 29.87 28.35
CA LYS A 269 8.03 29.43 28.63
C LYS A 269 8.19 27.93 28.47
N ILE A 270 7.22 27.10 28.87
CA ILE A 270 7.22 25.66 28.62
C ILE A 270 7.22 25.37 27.10
N ASP A 271 6.32 26.01 26.35
CA ASP A 271 6.23 25.82 24.89
C ASP A 271 7.53 26.29 24.19
N GLN A 272 8.15 27.37 24.64
CA GLN A 272 9.45 27.83 24.15
C GLN A 272 10.57 26.81 24.43
N LEU A 273 10.58 26.21 25.62
CA LEU A 273 11.55 25.19 25.99
C LEU A 273 11.32 23.88 25.19
N ILE A 274 10.09 23.51 24.89
CA ILE A 274 9.77 22.41 23.99
C ILE A 274 10.41 22.64 22.62
N ALA A 275 10.36 23.89 22.10
CA ALA A 275 10.97 24.26 20.81
C ALA A 275 12.50 24.35 20.87
N THR A 276 13.08 24.57 22.04
CA THR A 276 14.53 24.75 22.21
C THR A 276 15.26 23.42 21.95
N PRO A 277 16.38 23.43 21.22
CA PRO A 277 17.18 22.20 21.00
C PRO A 277 17.61 21.54 22.31
N GLN A 278 17.80 20.21 22.28
CA GLN A 278 18.25 19.43 23.45
C GLN A 278 19.60 19.90 24.00
N THR A 279 20.48 20.44 23.16
CA THR A 279 21.75 21.06 23.58
C THR A 279 21.55 22.30 24.45
N GLY A 280 20.39 22.94 24.35
CA GLY A 280 20.00 24.09 25.18
C GLY A 280 19.09 23.72 26.37
N GLY A 281 18.90 22.42 26.65
CA GLY A 281 18.05 21.93 27.76
C GLY A 281 16.55 21.87 27.42
N GLY A 282 16.20 21.89 26.12
CA GLY A 282 14.83 21.72 25.64
C GLY A 282 14.54 20.33 25.04
N CYS A 283 13.38 20.17 24.39
CA CYS A 283 12.98 18.93 23.71
C CYS A 283 13.44 18.86 22.26
N GLY A 284 13.69 20.00 21.60
CA GLY A 284 14.00 20.09 20.18
C GLY A 284 12.81 19.83 19.26
N VAL A 285 11.59 19.95 19.77
CA VAL A 285 10.34 19.73 19.02
C VAL A 285 9.77 21.09 18.61
N PRO A 286 9.63 21.39 17.30
CA PRO A 286 9.07 22.65 16.83
C PRO A 286 7.65 22.84 17.35
N VAL A 287 7.33 24.04 17.82
CA VAL A 287 6.00 24.38 18.34
C VAL A 287 5.28 25.29 17.38
N VAL A 288 4.05 24.92 17.02
CA VAL A 288 3.13 25.72 16.20
C VAL A 288 1.94 26.11 17.05
N THR A 289 1.66 27.41 17.13
CA THR A 289 0.51 27.92 17.90
C THR A 289 -0.73 27.96 17.02
N LEU A 290 -1.84 27.41 17.50
CA LEU A 290 -3.15 27.42 16.84
C LEU A 290 -4.11 28.28 17.66
N VAL A 291 -4.65 29.36 17.08
CA VAL A 291 -5.53 30.30 17.75
C VAL A 291 -6.97 30.16 17.30
N LEU A 292 -7.89 29.97 18.26
CA LEU A 292 -9.32 29.75 18.03
C LEU A 292 -10.16 30.62 18.98
N GLY A 293 -10.78 31.68 18.46
CA GLY A 293 -11.55 32.61 19.28
C GLY A 293 -10.67 33.32 20.31
N GLY A 294 -11.12 33.33 21.55
CA GLY A 294 -10.38 33.83 22.70
C GLY A 294 -10.66 35.29 23.06
N GLY A 295 -10.21 35.68 24.26
CA GLY A 295 -10.33 37.00 24.82
C GLY A 295 -9.08 37.87 24.65
N PHE A 296 -8.93 38.86 25.46
CA PHE A 296 -7.78 39.78 25.50
C PHE A 296 -6.48 39.06 25.88
N ASP A 297 -6.57 38.06 26.74
CA ASP A 297 -5.48 37.17 27.16
C ASP A 297 -4.80 36.48 25.98
N VAL A 298 -5.59 36.05 24.97
CA VAL A 298 -5.07 35.43 23.76
C VAL A 298 -4.29 36.45 22.92
N ILE A 299 -4.70 37.74 22.91
CA ILE A 299 -3.94 38.78 22.19
C ILE A 299 -2.57 39.00 22.86
N GLU A 300 -2.50 39.03 24.20
CA GLU A 300 -1.24 39.12 24.96
C GLU A 300 -0.31 37.95 24.63
N ASN A 301 -0.83 36.72 24.67
CA ASN A 301 -0.06 35.51 24.37
C ASN A 301 0.45 35.50 22.93
N VAL A 302 -0.40 35.87 21.97
CA VAL A 302 -0.01 35.96 20.56
C VAL A 302 1.06 37.04 20.35
N ALA A 303 0.96 38.19 21.02
CA ALA A 303 1.98 39.24 20.92
C ALA A 303 3.34 38.76 21.45
N TYR A 304 3.34 38.08 22.58
CA TYR A 304 4.55 37.50 23.16
C TYR A 304 5.16 36.45 22.22
N ARG A 305 4.38 35.47 21.78
CA ARG A 305 4.85 34.39 20.90
C ARG A 305 5.34 34.90 19.56
N ALA A 306 4.69 35.89 18.96
CA ALA A 306 5.12 36.54 17.73
C ALA A 306 6.48 37.23 17.91
N SER A 307 6.71 37.87 19.08
CA SER A 307 8.00 38.50 19.42
C SER A 307 9.13 37.48 19.56
N GLN A 308 8.82 36.25 20.02
CA GLN A 308 9.76 35.14 20.13
C GLN A 308 9.99 34.39 18.79
N GLY A 309 9.26 34.78 17.75
CA GLY A 309 9.41 34.15 16.42
C GLY A 309 8.71 32.80 16.27
N MET A 310 7.76 32.46 17.12
CA MET A 310 6.99 31.23 17.03
C MET A 310 5.96 31.31 15.89
N PRO A 311 5.77 30.24 15.09
CA PRO A 311 4.72 30.19 14.07
C PRO A 311 3.33 30.16 14.69
N ILE A 312 2.43 31.04 14.19
CA ILE A 312 1.07 31.21 14.70
C ILE A 312 0.09 31.06 13.54
N ILE A 313 -0.89 30.19 13.70
CA ILE A 313 -2.01 29.97 12.78
C ILE A 313 -3.29 30.48 13.44
N ILE A 314 -3.92 31.44 12.79
CA ILE A 314 -5.17 32.02 13.26
C ILE A 314 -6.32 31.32 12.51
N CYS A 315 -7.20 30.63 13.24
CA CYS A 315 -8.42 30.08 12.68
C CYS A 315 -9.49 31.17 12.58
N GLY A 316 -9.65 31.72 11.40
CA GLY A 316 -10.65 32.76 11.13
C GLY A 316 -12.07 32.23 11.25
N SER A 317 -13.01 33.19 11.42
CA SER A 317 -14.46 32.92 11.60
C SER A 317 -14.79 32.15 12.88
N THR A 318 -13.94 32.25 13.90
CA THR A 318 -14.15 31.66 15.22
C THR A 318 -14.52 32.71 16.30
N GLY A 319 -14.64 34.00 15.92
CA GLY A 319 -15.00 35.11 16.81
C GLY A 319 -13.87 35.59 17.72
N GLY A 320 -14.14 36.55 18.58
CA GLY A 320 -13.23 37.02 19.60
C GLY A 320 -11.89 37.56 19.09
N ALA A 321 -10.81 37.27 19.82
CA ALA A 321 -9.45 37.68 19.50
C ALA A 321 -9.01 37.18 18.12
N ALA A 322 -9.39 35.94 17.71
CA ALA A 322 -9.02 35.37 16.43
C ALA A 322 -9.56 36.21 15.24
N GLU A 323 -10.72 36.84 15.35
CA GLU A 323 -11.29 37.69 14.30
C GLU A 323 -10.52 39.01 14.17
N ILE A 324 -10.12 39.62 15.28
CA ILE A 324 -9.27 40.81 15.29
C ILE A 324 -7.92 40.51 14.64
N LEU A 325 -7.30 39.39 15.00
CA LEU A 325 -6.02 38.93 14.45
C LEU A 325 -6.12 38.60 12.95
N GLN A 326 -7.24 38.02 12.53
CA GLN A 326 -7.51 37.76 11.11
C GLN A 326 -7.54 39.06 10.29
N ARG A 327 -8.17 40.11 10.82
CA ARG A 327 -8.22 41.44 10.17
C ARG A 327 -6.81 42.01 9.98
N ILE A 328 -5.92 41.86 10.96
CA ILE A 328 -4.52 42.27 10.85
C ILE A 328 -3.84 41.58 9.67
N CYS A 329 -4.00 40.27 9.57
CA CYS A 329 -3.45 39.50 8.46
C CYS A 329 -4.00 39.95 7.08
N GLN A 330 -5.30 40.25 6.99
CA GLN A 330 -5.95 40.74 5.77
C GLN A 330 -5.47 42.14 5.36
N TYR A 331 -5.28 43.05 6.31
CA TYR A 331 -4.79 44.39 6.00
C TYR A 331 -3.40 44.41 5.44
N LYS A 332 -2.54 43.56 5.92
CA LYS A 332 -1.16 43.44 5.47
C LYS A 332 -1.01 42.75 4.11
N ALA A 333 -1.85 41.79 3.82
CA ALA A 333 -1.86 41.13 2.49
C ALA A 333 -2.12 42.13 1.34
N ASN A 334 -2.84 43.25 1.63
CA ASN A 334 -3.22 44.25 0.64
C ASN A 334 -2.27 45.47 0.51
N LYS A 335 -1.33 45.69 1.44
CA LYS A 335 -0.40 46.83 1.39
C LYS A 335 1.00 46.48 1.93
N ARG A 336 2.04 46.92 1.21
CA ARG A 336 3.45 46.83 1.61
C ARG A 336 3.93 47.84 2.68
N SER A 337 3.03 48.48 3.46
CA SER A 337 3.38 49.44 4.48
C SER A 337 3.77 48.79 5.81
N ARG A 338 4.78 49.31 6.51
CA ARG A 338 5.34 48.80 7.77
C ARG A 338 4.45 48.98 9.01
N GLY A 339 3.28 49.61 8.95
CA GLY A 339 2.41 49.90 10.08
C GLY A 339 0.94 49.91 9.69
N LEU A 340 0.06 49.89 10.72
CA LEU A 340 -1.39 50.07 10.55
C LEU A 340 -1.73 51.55 10.29
N SER A 341 -2.66 51.84 9.38
CA SER A 341 -3.16 53.20 9.14
C SER A 341 -4.08 53.66 10.27
N ALA A 342 -4.25 54.98 10.39
CA ALA A 342 -5.13 55.55 11.42
C ALA A 342 -6.57 55.03 11.34
N THR A 343 -7.09 54.80 10.14
CA THR A 343 -8.44 54.22 9.95
C THR A 343 -8.52 52.76 10.44
N GLN A 344 -7.48 51.97 10.22
CA GLN A 344 -7.37 50.58 10.67
C GLN A 344 -7.27 50.49 12.20
N ILE A 345 -6.53 51.44 12.82
CA ILE A 345 -6.39 51.53 14.26
C ILE A 345 -7.77 51.85 14.89
N ASN A 346 -8.58 52.73 14.30
CA ASN A 346 -9.90 53.04 14.81
C ASN A 346 -10.85 51.83 14.71
N GLU A 347 -10.81 51.10 13.62
CA GLU A 347 -11.58 49.84 13.47
C GLU A 347 -11.16 48.81 14.52
N MET A 348 -9.84 48.64 14.75
CA MET A 348 -9.33 47.77 15.80
C MET A 348 -9.75 48.23 17.20
N ARG A 349 -9.84 49.54 17.46
CA ARG A 349 -10.31 50.09 18.72
C ARG A 349 -11.75 49.67 19.00
N GLU A 350 -12.65 49.83 18.04
CA GLU A 350 -14.06 49.45 18.17
C GLU A 350 -14.19 47.93 18.43
N MET A 351 -13.41 47.12 17.75
CA MET A 351 -13.44 45.66 17.95
C MET A 351 -12.89 45.26 19.33
N LEU A 352 -11.86 45.94 19.83
CA LEU A 352 -11.31 45.72 21.16
C LEU A 352 -12.29 46.14 22.26
N GLU A 353 -13.00 47.28 22.08
CA GLU A 353 -14.06 47.73 23.00
C GLU A 353 -15.17 46.68 23.11
N GLN A 354 -15.65 46.18 21.97
CA GLN A 354 -16.63 45.10 21.92
C GLN A 354 -16.12 43.80 22.56
N LEU A 355 -14.84 43.46 22.37
CA LEU A 355 -14.24 42.27 22.99
C LEU A 355 -14.20 42.42 24.52
N LEU A 356 -13.80 43.57 25.02
CA LEU A 356 -13.74 43.84 26.47
C LEU A 356 -15.14 43.88 27.10
N GLU A 357 -16.15 44.45 26.44
CA GLU A 357 -17.54 44.49 26.89
C GLU A 357 -18.19 43.08 26.87
N SER A 358 -17.85 42.24 25.90
CA SER A 358 -18.38 40.89 25.77
C SER A 358 -17.70 39.87 26.68
N SER A 359 -16.55 40.20 27.26
CA SER A 359 -15.83 39.30 28.14
C SER A 359 -16.63 39.03 29.41
N GLN A 360 -17.07 37.77 29.58
CA GLN A 360 -17.72 37.30 30.84
C GLN A 360 -16.70 37.16 31.98
N GLU A 361 -15.45 37.39 31.71
CA GLU A 361 -14.36 37.42 32.68
C GLU A 361 -14.37 38.80 33.38
N GLY A 362 -14.35 38.82 34.69
CA GLY A 362 -14.37 40.07 35.48
C GLY A 362 -13.27 41.04 35.01
N PRO A 363 -13.44 42.35 35.16
CA PRO A 363 -12.54 43.36 34.63
C PRO A 363 -11.14 43.20 35.27
N ASN A 364 -10.17 42.74 34.45
CA ASN A 364 -8.76 42.83 34.83
C ASN A 364 -8.35 44.31 34.69
N PRO A 365 -7.92 45.00 35.77
CA PRO A 365 -7.59 46.41 35.73
C PRO A 365 -6.43 46.74 34.77
N ASP A 366 -5.64 45.76 34.39
CA ASP A 366 -4.53 45.92 33.47
C ASP A 366 -4.95 45.86 32.00
N TRP A 367 -6.18 45.45 31.67
CA TRP A 367 -6.67 45.35 30.31
C TRP A 367 -7.34 46.65 29.86
N THR A 368 -6.60 47.42 29.08
CA THR A 368 -7.08 48.66 28.48
C THR A 368 -7.06 48.60 26.97
N VAL A 369 -7.92 49.38 26.33
CA VAL A 369 -7.98 49.46 24.86
C VAL A 369 -6.65 49.95 24.27
N GLU A 370 -6.00 50.90 24.99
CA GLU A 370 -4.69 51.42 24.59
C GLU A 370 -3.60 50.37 24.61
N LYS A 371 -3.53 49.56 25.67
CA LYS A 371 -2.63 48.41 25.75
C LYS A 371 -2.92 47.38 24.64
N GLY A 372 -4.20 47.13 24.36
CA GLY A 372 -4.63 46.25 23.26
C GLY A 372 -4.12 46.73 21.91
N ILE A 373 -4.22 48.03 21.62
CA ILE A 373 -3.72 48.62 20.38
C ILE A 373 -2.19 48.49 20.29
N GLU A 374 -1.46 48.71 21.35
CA GLU A 374 -0.02 48.51 21.39
C GLU A 374 0.39 47.07 21.06
N LEU A 375 -0.29 46.11 21.68
CA LEU A 375 -0.09 44.67 21.41
C LEU A 375 -0.39 44.31 19.93
N LEU A 376 -1.50 44.81 19.37
CA LEU A 376 -1.84 44.58 17.97
C LEU A 376 -0.85 45.23 17.02
N GLN A 377 -0.24 46.36 17.34
CA GLN A 377 0.84 46.98 16.57
C GLN A 377 2.10 46.11 16.60
N ASN A 378 2.46 45.54 17.76
CA ASN A 378 3.55 44.62 17.93
C ASN A 378 3.34 43.34 17.11
N ILE A 379 2.12 42.77 17.14
CA ILE A 379 1.73 41.62 16.33
C ILE A 379 1.87 41.94 14.84
N ALA A 380 1.36 43.10 14.42
CA ALA A 380 1.44 43.54 13.05
C ALA A 380 2.89 43.78 12.56
N ALA A 381 3.82 44.15 13.44
CA ALA A 381 5.23 44.28 13.12
C ALA A 381 5.88 42.89 12.86
N ASN A 382 5.36 41.86 13.49
CA ASN A 382 5.86 40.47 13.41
C ASN A 382 5.03 39.57 12.49
N GLU A 383 4.35 40.13 11.47
CA GLU A 383 3.42 39.43 10.58
C GLU A 383 4.03 38.17 9.89
N ARG A 384 5.34 38.12 9.70
CA ARG A 384 6.03 36.98 9.09
C ARG A 384 5.77 35.65 9.79
N PHE A 385 5.43 35.70 11.10
CA PHE A 385 5.15 34.52 11.91
C PHE A 385 3.66 34.18 11.97
N LEU A 386 2.81 35.01 11.38
CA LEU A 386 1.36 34.84 11.34
C LEU A 386 0.91 34.23 10.03
N SER A 387 0.04 33.27 10.13
CA SER A 387 -0.71 32.68 9.01
C SER A 387 -2.17 32.58 9.41
N TYR A 388 -3.11 32.72 8.49
CA TYR A 388 -4.51 32.52 8.83
C TYR A 388 -5.15 31.44 7.97
N PHE A 389 -6.11 30.74 8.56
CA PHE A 389 -6.92 29.72 7.94
C PHE A 389 -8.39 29.99 8.21
N ALA A 390 -9.23 30.08 7.18
CA ALA A 390 -10.67 30.32 7.32
C ALA A 390 -11.43 29.01 7.54
N LEU A 391 -12.03 28.83 8.72
CA LEU A 391 -12.94 27.73 9.01
C LEU A 391 -14.34 28.04 8.41
N GLY A 392 -14.55 27.75 7.13
CA GLY A 392 -15.83 27.99 6.46
C GLY A 392 -16.04 27.21 5.20
N VAL A 393 -17.30 27.13 4.75
CA VAL A 393 -17.73 26.35 3.58
C VAL A 393 -17.15 26.86 2.24
N GLU A 394 -16.67 28.10 2.22
CA GLU A 394 -16.08 28.73 1.02
C GLU A 394 -14.59 28.36 0.83
N SER A 395 -13.92 27.83 1.82
CA SER A 395 -12.50 27.41 1.75
C SER A 395 -12.31 26.01 1.15
N ARG A 396 -12.91 25.72 0.01
CA ARG A 396 -12.65 24.49 -0.79
C ARG A 396 -11.20 24.41 -1.30
N VAL A 397 -10.37 25.40 -1.06
CA VAL A 397 -9.06 25.55 -1.70
C VAL A 397 -7.89 25.23 -0.78
N GLU A 398 -8.07 25.31 0.54
CA GLU A 398 -6.95 25.11 1.48
C GLU A 398 -7.36 24.23 2.66
N SER A 399 -6.67 23.11 2.85
CA SER A 399 -6.84 22.27 4.04
C SER A 399 -6.03 22.81 5.23
N LEU A 400 -6.40 22.45 6.46
CA LEU A 400 -5.68 22.85 7.67
C LEU A 400 -4.22 22.38 7.63
N ASP A 401 -3.97 21.20 7.04
CA ASP A 401 -2.64 20.61 6.85
C ASP A 401 -1.72 21.53 6.03
N LYS A 402 -2.24 22.10 4.93
CA LYS A 402 -1.51 23.05 4.10
C LYS A 402 -1.21 24.37 4.84
N ALA A 403 -2.14 24.82 5.68
CA ALA A 403 -1.94 26.01 6.49
C ALA A 403 -0.83 25.80 7.53
N PHE A 404 -0.79 24.63 8.17
CA PHE A 404 0.30 24.26 9.09
C PHE A 404 1.65 24.23 8.37
N LEU A 405 1.71 23.57 7.23
CA LEU A 405 2.95 23.46 6.46
C LEU A 405 3.45 24.84 6.01
N LYS A 406 2.56 25.72 5.55
CA LYS A 406 2.91 27.11 5.19
C LYS A 406 3.47 27.90 6.39
N ALA A 407 2.85 27.75 7.55
CA ALA A 407 3.30 28.44 8.77
C ALA A 407 4.71 27.98 9.18
N ILE A 408 4.98 26.66 9.13
CA ILE A 408 6.27 26.09 9.46
C ILE A 408 7.35 26.56 8.48
N ILE A 409 7.08 26.49 7.19
CA ILE A 409 8.01 26.91 6.13
C ILE A 409 8.32 28.41 6.21
N LYS A 410 7.29 29.25 6.42
CA LYS A 410 7.42 30.69 6.50
C LYS A 410 8.31 31.14 7.66
N CYS A 411 8.29 30.41 8.77
CA CYS A 411 9.06 30.76 9.96
C CYS A 411 10.50 30.24 9.94
N SER A 412 10.90 29.42 8.99
CA SER A 412 12.26 28.80 8.90
C SER A 412 12.70 28.13 10.22
N ALA A 413 11.77 27.68 11.02
CA ALA A 413 12.04 27.13 12.35
C ALA A 413 12.58 25.69 12.33
N MET A 414 12.55 25.03 11.17
CA MET A 414 12.96 23.63 11.00
C MET A 414 14.04 23.49 9.93
N ASN A 415 14.77 22.36 10.01
CA ASN A 415 15.69 21.97 8.95
C ASN A 415 14.92 21.74 7.63
N PRO A 416 15.53 22.07 6.47
CA PRO A 416 14.92 21.84 5.17
C PRO A 416 14.47 20.40 4.93
N VAL A 417 15.18 19.42 5.46
CA VAL A 417 14.86 17.99 5.35
C VAL A 417 13.58 17.64 6.10
N ASP A 418 13.43 18.17 7.33
CA ASP A 418 12.26 17.95 8.16
C ASP A 418 11.02 18.62 7.57
N GLN A 419 11.19 19.81 6.96
CA GLN A 419 10.11 20.47 6.21
C GLN A 419 9.64 19.61 5.04
N CYS A 420 10.56 19.03 4.28
CA CYS A 420 10.25 18.14 3.16
C CYS A 420 9.57 16.85 3.65
N ASN A 421 10.03 16.26 4.77
CA ASN A 421 9.42 15.07 5.36
C ASN A 421 7.97 15.32 5.80
N ILE A 422 7.70 16.45 6.45
CA ILE A 422 6.34 16.82 6.86
C ILE A 422 5.47 17.08 5.62
N ALA A 423 5.98 17.80 4.64
CA ALA A 423 5.26 18.09 3.40
C ALA A 423 4.93 16.80 2.62
N LEU A 424 5.82 15.83 2.64
CA LEU A 424 5.62 14.51 2.05
C LEU A 424 4.50 13.75 2.77
N LYS A 425 4.51 13.73 4.10
CA LYS A 425 3.46 13.08 4.90
C LYS A 425 2.07 13.72 4.73
N PHE A 426 2.03 15.03 4.47
CA PHE A 426 0.78 15.74 4.16
C PHE A 426 0.37 15.69 2.69
N GLY A 427 1.14 15.04 1.82
CA GLY A 427 0.86 15.00 0.38
C GLY A 427 0.89 16.37 -0.31
N CYS A 428 1.59 17.36 0.28
CA CYS A 428 1.66 18.73 -0.25
C CYS A 428 2.81 18.91 -1.22
N VAL A 429 2.77 18.20 -2.34
CA VAL A 429 3.84 18.16 -3.35
C VAL A 429 4.07 19.53 -4.02
N ASP A 430 3.00 20.29 -4.27
CA ASP A 430 3.08 21.62 -4.88
C ASP A 430 3.99 22.58 -4.08
N MET A 431 3.93 22.51 -2.76
CA MET A 431 4.75 23.35 -1.89
C MET A 431 6.23 22.94 -1.93
N ILE A 432 6.51 21.63 -2.03
CA ILE A 432 7.88 21.14 -2.18
C ILE A 432 8.42 21.54 -3.54
N LYS A 433 7.61 21.41 -4.61
CA LYS A 433 7.95 21.82 -5.96
C LYS A 433 8.34 23.30 -5.99
N GLN A 434 7.52 24.17 -5.41
CA GLN A 434 7.78 25.59 -5.30
C GLN A 434 9.06 25.90 -4.51
N GLN A 435 9.24 25.25 -3.36
CA GLN A 435 10.43 25.43 -2.52
C GLN A 435 11.71 24.93 -3.19
N LEU A 436 11.72 23.76 -3.83
CA LEU A 436 12.89 23.20 -4.51
C LEU A 436 13.24 23.95 -5.78
N ILE A 437 12.25 24.52 -6.49
CA ILE A 437 12.48 25.27 -7.74
C ILE A 437 12.85 26.72 -7.45
N GLU A 438 12.12 27.39 -6.55
CA GLU A 438 12.28 28.82 -6.27
C GLU A 438 13.47 29.12 -5.33
N ASN A 439 13.98 28.13 -4.59
CA ASN A 439 15.02 28.32 -3.59
C ASN A 439 16.29 27.50 -3.88
N PRO A 440 17.17 27.99 -4.78
CA PRO A 440 18.42 27.29 -5.12
C PRO A 440 19.33 27.09 -3.90
N LYS A 441 19.19 27.90 -2.85
CA LYS A 441 19.91 27.74 -1.57
C LYS A 441 19.45 26.52 -0.80
N LEU A 442 18.16 26.18 -0.88
CA LEU A 442 17.62 24.97 -0.24
C LEU A 442 18.12 23.71 -0.95
N ARG A 443 18.13 23.72 -2.28
CA ARG A 443 18.66 22.63 -3.10
C ARG A 443 20.15 22.36 -2.82
N SER A 444 20.94 23.42 -2.62
CA SER A 444 22.36 23.29 -2.29
C SER A 444 22.63 22.94 -0.82
N ALA A 445 21.65 23.15 0.07
CA ALA A 445 21.75 22.79 1.49
C ALA A 445 21.38 21.32 1.77
N LEU A 446 20.67 20.66 0.85
CA LEU A 446 20.34 19.24 0.96
C LEU A 446 21.54 18.41 0.50
N ASP A 447 22.07 17.58 1.41
CA ASP A 447 23.12 16.62 1.06
C ASP A 447 22.52 15.45 0.25
N GLY A 448 23.28 14.88 -0.68
CA GLY A 448 22.83 13.78 -1.54
C GLY A 448 22.33 12.56 -0.75
N GLY A 449 22.82 12.32 0.46
CA GLY A 449 22.34 11.29 1.37
C GLY A 449 20.92 11.55 1.86
N GLN A 450 20.62 12.79 2.24
CA GLN A 450 19.32 13.22 2.74
C GLN A 450 18.23 13.18 1.65
N ILE A 451 18.60 13.57 0.41
CA ILE A 451 17.72 13.46 -0.75
C ILE A 451 17.34 11.99 -1.00
N ASN A 452 18.30 11.08 -0.91
CA ASN A 452 18.07 9.66 -1.10
C ASN A 452 17.13 9.06 -0.02
N GLU A 453 17.22 9.52 1.22
CA GLU A 453 16.29 9.13 2.30
C GLU A 453 14.87 9.64 2.03
N LEU A 454 14.72 10.90 1.59
CA LEU A 454 13.42 11.47 1.21
C LEU A 454 12.77 10.70 0.06
N VAL A 455 13.55 10.36 -0.98
CA VAL A 455 13.05 9.57 -2.12
C VAL A 455 12.64 8.17 -1.66
N THR A 456 13.41 7.54 -0.77
CA THR A 456 13.05 6.23 -0.23
C THR A 456 11.75 6.28 0.59
N ALA A 457 11.58 7.31 1.41
CA ALA A 457 10.34 7.53 2.17
C ALA A 457 9.15 7.76 1.22
N ALA A 458 9.31 8.60 0.19
CA ALA A 458 8.27 8.88 -0.80
C ALA A 458 7.87 7.62 -1.60
N LEU A 459 8.83 6.77 -1.94
CA LEU A 459 8.58 5.48 -2.59
C LEU A 459 7.78 4.55 -1.68
N LEU A 460 8.14 4.47 -0.40
CA LEU A 460 7.44 3.62 0.57
C LEU A 460 6.01 4.11 0.85
N GLU A 461 5.81 5.42 0.97
CA GLU A 461 4.50 6.04 1.20
C GLU A 461 3.63 6.18 -0.07
N ASN A 462 4.11 5.71 -1.23
CA ASN A 462 3.41 5.77 -2.52
C ASN A 462 3.06 7.19 -3.00
N GLN A 463 3.95 8.16 -2.74
CA GLN A 463 3.77 9.57 -3.13
C GLN A 463 4.18 9.79 -4.61
N CYS A 464 3.29 9.45 -5.53
CA CYS A 464 3.56 9.45 -6.97
C CYS A 464 3.97 10.82 -7.50
N GLU A 465 3.21 11.87 -7.17
CA GLU A 465 3.48 13.23 -7.63
C GLU A 465 4.83 13.76 -7.16
N PHE A 466 5.24 13.41 -5.94
CA PHE A 466 6.54 13.80 -5.41
C PHE A 466 7.68 13.16 -6.21
N ILE A 467 7.58 11.86 -6.49
CA ILE A 467 8.59 11.13 -7.27
C ILE A 467 8.67 11.65 -8.70
N GLU A 468 7.53 11.96 -9.33
CA GLU A 468 7.48 12.54 -10.67
C GLU A 468 8.22 13.88 -10.72
N VAL A 469 7.96 14.77 -9.77
CA VAL A 469 8.66 16.07 -9.65
C VAL A 469 10.15 15.89 -9.42
N MET A 470 10.58 14.97 -8.55
CA MET A 470 12.00 14.74 -8.27
C MET A 470 12.76 14.21 -9.48
N ILE A 471 12.10 13.41 -10.32
CA ILE A 471 12.66 12.90 -11.58
C ILE A 471 12.67 14.00 -12.65
N GLU A 472 11.55 14.71 -12.87
CA GLU A 472 11.43 15.75 -13.89
C GLU A 472 12.37 16.94 -13.67
N GLN A 473 12.60 17.30 -12.40
CA GLN A 473 13.51 18.41 -12.04
C GLN A 473 14.97 17.98 -11.90
N GLU A 474 15.29 16.73 -12.23
CA GLU A 474 16.63 16.14 -12.12
C GLU A 474 17.28 16.37 -10.73
N VAL A 475 16.45 16.38 -9.68
CA VAL A 475 16.93 16.53 -8.30
C VAL A 475 17.62 15.24 -7.85
N VAL A 476 17.16 14.10 -8.35
CA VAL A 476 17.69 12.78 -8.05
C VAL A 476 18.14 12.09 -9.33
N GLU A 477 19.40 11.71 -9.35
CA GLU A 477 19.90 10.79 -10.37
C GLU A 477 19.58 9.37 -9.98
N ILE A 478 18.50 8.83 -10.51
CA ILE A 478 18.02 7.45 -10.20
C ILE A 478 19.12 6.39 -10.37
N PRO A 479 20.03 6.45 -11.37
CA PRO A 479 21.14 5.52 -11.50
C PRO A 479 22.11 5.52 -10.30
N THR A 480 22.35 6.67 -9.70
CA THR A 480 23.21 6.79 -8.50
C THR A 480 22.48 6.46 -7.22
N TYR A 481 21.16 6.67 -7.19
CA TYR A 481 20.27 6.38 -6.07
C TYR A 481 20.06 4.88 -5.88
N LEU A 482 19.68 4.17 -6.95
CA LEU A 482 19.25 2.78 -6.81
C LEU A 482 20.44 1.82 -6.71
N LYS A 483 20.80 1.49 -5.49
CA LYS A 483 21.79 0.47 -5.17
C LYS A 483 21.08 -0.83 -4.75
N MET A 484 21.82 -1.94 -4.77
CA MET A 484 21.28 -3.24 -4.35
C MET A 484 20.76 -3.20 -2.90
N SER A 485 21.42 -2.47 -2.01
CA SER A 485 20.95 -2.23 -0.63
C SER A 485 19.62 -1.48 -0.59
N THR A 486 19.47 -0.43 -1.39
CA THR A 486 18.24 0.40 -1.45
C THR A 486 17.06 -0.42 -1.97
N LEU A 487 17.26 -1.17 -3.07
CA LEU A 487 16.21 -2.03 -3.61
C LEU A 487 15.78 -3.11 -2.61
N ASN A 488 16.74 -3.68 -1.86
CA ASN A 488 16.41 -4.62 -0.80
C ASN A 488 15.59 -3.97 0.32
N THR A 489 15.92 -2.74 0.71
CA THR A 489 15.12 -1.98 1.69
C THR A 489 13.69 -1.77 1.20
N LEU A 490 13.51 -1.44 -0.08
CA LEU A 490 12.18 -1.27 -0.68
C LEU A 490 11.35 -2.57 -0.66
N TYR A 491 11.98 -3.73 -0.91
CA TYR A 491 11.30 -5.03 -0.83
C TYR A 491 11.08 -5.52 0.60
N ASN A 492 11.79 -4.96 1.60
CA ASN A 492 11.63 -5.33 3.00
C ASN A 492 10.46 -4.62 3.71
N HIS A 493 10.03 -3.46 3.21
CA HIS A 493 8.88 -2.72 3.71
C HIS A 493 7.59 -3.11 2.98
N ILE A 494 7.30 -4.41 2.94
CA ILE A 494 6.03 -4.91 2.36
C ILE A 494 5.05 -5.10 3.50
N ASP A 495 3.96 -4.34 3.46
CA ASP A 495 2.85 -4.50 4.39
C ASP A 495 2.15 -5.84 4.18
N ASP A 496 1.71 -6.45 5.28
CA ASP A 496 1.35 -7.87 5.38
C ASP A 496 -0.04 -8.24 4.88
N PRO A 497 -0.82 -7.61 4.10
CA PRO A 497 -1.87 -8.22 3.30
C PRO A 497 -1.72 -7.99 1.80
N THR A 498 -0.53 -7.62 1.32
CA THR A 498 -0.32 -7.29 -0.07
C THR A 498 -0.42 -8.52 -0.99
N ILE A 499 -0.78 -8.28 -2.25
CA ILE A 499 -0.80 -9.29 -3.32
C ILE A 499 0.57 -9.97 -3.46
N LEU A 500 1.65 -9.24 -3.20
CA LEU A 500 3.01 -9.79 -3.21
C LEU A 500 3.22 -10.83 -2.10
N GLY A 501 2.76 -10.56 -0.87
CA GLY A 501 2.81 -11.51 0.24
C GLY A 501 2.09 -12.81 -0.09
N ARG A 502 0.86 -12.73 -0.65
CA ARG A 502 0.08 -13.89 -1.11
C ARG A 502 0.81 -14.66 -2.25
N SER A 503 1.45 -13.95 -3.16
CA SER A 503 2.23 -14.57 -4.25
C SER A 503 3.41 -15.37 -3.68
N PHE A 504 4.12 -14.87 -2.68
CA PHE A 504 5.17 -15.61 -1.99
C PHE A 504 4.66 -16.88 -1.31
N GLU A 505 3.51 -16.84 -0.66
CA GLU A 505 2.88 -18.00 -0.03
C GLU A 505 2.47 -19.06 -1.06
N MET A 506 1.80 -18.67 -2.15
CA MET A 506 1.32 -19.59 -3.18
C MET A 506 2.45 -20.31 -3.89
N TYR A 507 3.57 -19.64 -4.14
CA TYR A 507 4.74 -20.24 -4.77
C TYR A 507 5.68 -20.95 -3.79
N GLY A 508 5.25 -21.17 -2.53
CA GLY A 508 6.03 -21.88 -1.50
C GLY A 508 7.31 -21.13 -1.09
N ILE A 509 7.35 -19.82 -1.27
CA ILE A 509 8.42 -18.95 -0.80
C ILE A 509 7.92 -18.44 0.54
N GLN A 510 8.46 -19.00 1.66
CA GLN A 510 8.01 -18.67 3.01
C GLN A 510 7.97 -17.15 3.24
N LYS A 511 6.89 -16.69 3.89
CA LYS A 511 6.75 -15.33 4.39
C LYS A 511 7.88 -15.00 5.36
N ALA A 512 8.45 -13.82 5.24
CA ALA A 512 9.30 -13.30 6.32
C ALA A 512 8.39 -13.03 7.54
N PRO A 513 8.78 -13.42 8.74
CA PRO A 513 7.98 -13.14 9.92
C PRO A 513 7.83 -11.63 10.08
N THR A 514 6.60 -11.15 10.24
CA THR A 514 6.28 -9.77 10.60
C THR A 514 7.07 -9.33 11.82
N ALA A 515 7.46 -8.08 11.88
CA ALA A 515 8.26 -7.53 12.99
C ALA A 515 7.65 -7.87 14.37
N SER A 516 6.32 -7.96 14.49
CA SER A 516 5.61 -8.40 15.70
C SER A 516 5.87 -9.87 16.07
N ASN A 517 5.97 -10.76 15.10
CA ASN A 517 6.26 -12.18 15.31
C ASN A 517 7.74 -12.43 15.59
N ALA A 518 8.65 -11.62 15.03
CA ALA A 518 10.08 -11.66 15.33
C ALA A 518 10.35 -11.23 16.77
N VAL A 519 9.69 -10.20 17.27
CA VAL A 519 9.76 -9.75 18.67
C VAL A 519 9.16 -10.81 19.62
N ARG A 520 8.07 -11.46 19.23
CA ARG A 520 7.43 -12.53 20.03
C ARG A 520 8.29 -13.80 20.07
N LYS A 521 8.92 -14.17 18.95
CA LYS A 521 9.85 -15.30 18.86
C LYS A 521 11.16 -15.02 19.59
N ALA A 522 11.67 -13.78 19.52
CA ALA A 522 12.84 -13.34 20.29
C ALA A 522 12.58 -13.32 21.81
N LYS A 523 11.37 -12.93 22.24
CA LYS A 523 10.95 -13.05 23.65
C LYS A 523 10.82 -14.51 24.12
N MET A 524 10.41 -15.42 23.24
CA MET A 524 10.32 -16.86 23.57
C MET A 524 11.71 -17.54 23.63
N THR A 525 12.62 -17.18 22.74
CA THR A 525 14.00 -17.74 22.75
C THR A 525 14.85 -17.19 23.91
N THR A 526 14.66 -15.93 24.31
CA THR A 526 15.34 -15.38 25.52
C THR A 526 14.85 -16.00 26.84
N ALA A 527 13.63 -16.56 26.87
CA ALA A 527 13.14 -17.29 28.05
C ALA A 527 13.66 -18.74 28.13
N ALA A 528 14.12 -19.31 27.01
CA ALA A 528 14.66 -20.66 26.92
C ALA A 528 16.19 -20.71 27.15
N ASP A 529 16.94 -19.68 26.72
CA ASP A 529 18.40 -19.66 26.77
C ASP A 529 19.00 -19.20 28.12
N THR A 530 18.17 -18.70 29.04
CA THR A 530 18.62 -18.33 30.39
C THR A 530 18.84 -19.55 31.34
N ARG A 531 18.62 -20.77 30.83
CA ARG A 531 18.79 -21.99 31.64
C ARG A 531 20.06 -22.83 31.36
N SER A 532 20.90 -22.44 30.42
CA SER A 532 22.17 -23.18 30.17
C SER A 532 23.24 -22.28 29.59
N SER A 533 24.14 -21.80 30.44
CA SER A 533 25.60 -21.79 30.27
C SER A 533 26.28 -20.76 31.15
N SER A 534 26.77 -21.25 32.26
CA SER A 534 27.91 -20.66 32.97
C SER A 534 29.20 -21.16 32.33
N SER A 535 29.92 -20.33 31.61
CA SER A 535 31.37 -20.41 31.45
C SER A 535 31.95 -19.11 30.92
N SER A 536 32.89 -18.63 31.70
CA SER A 536 33.77 -17.48 31.59
C SER A 536 34.43 -17.27 30.23
N THR A 537 34.43 -16.00 29.76
CA THR A 537 35.63 -15.34 29.22
C THR A 537 35.48 -13.82 29.22
N GLU A 538 36.51 -13.12 29.61
CA GLU A 538 36.68 -11.69 29.76
C GLU A 538 36.49 -10.93 28.40
N GLY A 539 35.90 -9.76 28.46
CA GLY A 539 36.04 -8.80 27.35
C GLY A 539 34.98 -7.73 27.25
N LYS A 540 35.30 -6.53 27.66
CA LYS A 540 34.68 -5.21 27.39
C LYS A 540 33.18 -5.08 27.62
N SER A 541 32.84 -4.37 28.67
CA SER A 541 31.51 -3.88 29.03
C SER A 541 30.90 -3.08 27.88
N MET A 542 30.01 -3.71 27.14
CA MET A 542 29.11 -3.06 26.19
C MET A 542 27.81 -2.70 26.92
N THR A 543 27.34 -1.50 26.78
CA THR A 543 26.08 -1.05 27.42
C THR A 543 24.89 -1.80 26.88
N ILE A 544 23.87 -2.04 27.71
CA ILE A 544 22.62 -2.75 27.36
C ILE A 544 21.93 -2.17 26.12
N PRO A 545 21.91 -0.83 25.86
CA PRO A 545 21.41 -0.24 24.63
C PRO A 545 22.19 -0.64 23.38
N ASP A 546 23.51 -0.78 23.47
CA ASP A 546 24.36 -1.18 22.33
C ASP A 546 24.22 -2.67 22.01
N MET A 547 24.02 -3.51 23.02
CA MET A 547 23.67 -4.92 22.81
C MET A 547 22.29 -5.09 22.16
N LEU A 548 21.31 -4.28 22.56
CA LEU A 548 19.98 -4.30 21.96
C LEU A 548 19.98 -3.75 20.53
N LYS A 549 20.76 -2.71 20.24
CA LYS A 549 20.97 -2.20 18.87
C LYS A 549 21.69 -3.22 17.99
N GLN A 550 22.78 -3.84 18.49
CA GLN A 550 23.49 -4.88 17.76
C GLN A 550 22.66 -6.17 17.59
N LYS A 551 21.85 -6.54 18.60
CA LYS A 551 20.93 -7.68 18.49
C LYS A 551 19.76 -7.38 17.57
N LYS A 552 19.18 -6.16 17.60
CA LYS A 552 18.24 -5.69 16.60
C LYS A 552 18.87 -5.69 15.19
N GLN A 553 20.07 -5.15 15.03
CA GLN A 553 20.80 -5.13 13.76
C GLN A 553 21.17 -6.54 13.26
N LYS A 554 21.57 -7.48 14.13
CA LYS A 554 21.84 -8.87 13.76
C LYS A 554 20.57 -9.67 13.46
N ILE A 555 19.47 -9.45 14.15
CA ILE A 555 18.17 -10.07 13.85
C ILE A 555 17.65 -9.53 12.53
N TYR A 556 17.81 -8.24 12.24
CA TYR A 556 17.47 -7.65 10.94
C TYR A 556 18.38 -8.12 9.80
N GLN A 557 19.66 -8.42 10.04
CA GLN A 557 20.59 -8.90 9.01
C GLN A 557 20.50 -10.41 8.74
N ALA A 558 20.01 -11.22 9.65
CA ALA A 558 20.02 -12.69 9.51
C ALA A 558 18.82 -13.28 8.74
N GLU A 559 17.71 -12.55 8.57
CA GLU A 559 16.47 -13.12 8.01
C GLU A 559 16.05 -12.55 6.65
N TRP A 560 16.78 -11.57 6.07
CA TRP A 560 16.31 -10.80 4.92
C TRP A 560 17.22 -10.87 3.69
N THR A 561 17.45 -12.05 3.16
CA THR A 561 18.01 -12.21 1.82
C THR A 561 16.90 -12.20 0.76
N ASN A 562 16.23 -11.10 0.61
CA ASN A 562 14.97 -11.13 -0.11
C ASN A 562 15.08 -10.98 -1.62
N LEU A 563 16.14 -10.40 -2.16
CA LEU A 563 16.33 -10.31 -3.60
C LEU A 563 16.42 -11.69 -4.26
N ARG A 564 17.00 -12.71 -3.61
CA ARG A 564 16.95 -14.11 -4.08
C ARG A 564 15.53 -14.67 -4.13
N LYS A 565 14.70 -14.34 -3.13
CA LYS A 565 13.31 -14.77 -3.09
C LYS A 565 12.51 -14.08 -4.19
N VAL A 566 12.73 -12.79 -4.43
CA VAL A 566 12.15 -12.03 -5.54
C VAL A 566 12.60 -12.60 -6.88
N LYS A 567 13.88 -12.92 -7.06
CA LYS A 567 14.39 -13.62 -8.27
C LYS A 567 13.64 -14.92 -8.50
N LYS A 568 13.48 -15.73 -7.45
CA LYS A 568 12.74 -17.00 -7.54
C LYS A 568 11.28 -16.77 -7.93
N LEU A 569 10.63 -15.76 -7.37
CA LEU A 569 9.26 -15.38 -7.71
C LEU A 569 9.15 -14.93 -9.17
N LEU A 570 10.01 -14.02 -9.61
CA LEU A 570 10.03 -13.54 -11.00
C LEU A 570 10.33 -14.68 -11.99
N ARG A 571 11.23 -15.60 -11.65
CA ARG A 571 11.50 -16.79 -12.47
C ARG A 571 10.27 -17.71 -12.59
N LEU A 572 9.49 -17.84 -11.52
CA LEU A 572 8.24 -18.61 -11.56
C LEU A 572 7.13 -17.90 -12.34
N MET A 573 7.09 -16.57 -12.30
CA MET A 573 6.11 -15.77 -13.04
C MET A 573 6.44 -15.62 -14.51
N LEU A 574 7.68 -15.30 -14.85
CA LEU A 574 8.14 -14.99 -16.21
C LEU A 574 8.76 -16.17 -16.96
N GLY A 575 9.06 -17.26 -16.27
CA GLY A 575 9.72 -18.44 -16.86
C GLY A 575 11.24 -18.34 -16.81
N ASN A 576 11.88 -17.89 -17.88
CA ASN A 576 13.34 -17.84 -18.01
C ASN A 576 13.96 -16.53 -17.52
N PHE A 577 13.45 -15.98 -16.40
CA PHE A 577 14.03 -14.78 -15.82
C PHE A 577 15.39 -15.09 -15.18
N GLU A 578 16.45 -14.58 -15.77
CA GLU A 578 17.81 -14.64 -15.22
C GLU A 578 18.41 -13.21 -15.15
N SER A 579 18.60 -12.72 -13.95
CA SER A 579 19.32 -11.48 -13.70
C SER A 579 20.39 -11.74 -12.64
N GLU A 580 21.62 -11.42 -12.96
CA GLU A 580 22.75 -11.50 -12.02
C GLU A 580 22.58 -10.48 -10.87
N ASN A 581 21.81 -9.44 -11.13
CA ASN A 581 21.60 -8.33 -10.18
C ASN A 581 20.79 -8.74 -8.94
N TYR A 582 20.02 -9.84 -8.98
CA TYR A 582 19.25 -10.35 -7.84
C TYR A 582 20.03 -11.45 -7.08
N ALA A 583 21.24 -11.10 -6.66
CA ALA A 583 22.09 -11.97 -5.85
C ALA A 583 21.89 -11.75 -4.35
N GLU A 584 22.56 -12.56 -3.53
CA GLU A 584 22.63 -12.34 -2.08
C GLU A 584 23.43 -11.10 -1.75
N ILE A 585 22.92 -10.27 -0.84
CA ILE A 585 23.61 -9.04 -0.46
C ILE A 585 24.81 -9.39 0.41
N THR A 586 25.97 -9.06 -0.11
CA THR A 586 27.24 -9.13 0.61
C THR A 586 27.81 -7.71 0.79
N PRO A 587 28.69 -7.47 1.75
CA PRO A 587 29.33 -6.16 1.89
C PRO A 587 30.03 -5.67 0.60
N ALA A 588 30.46 -6.62 -0.23
CA ALA A 588 31.12 -6.32 -1.51
C ALA A 588 30.16 -5.81 -2.60
N ASN A 589 28.94 -6.36 -2.67
CA ASN A 589 27.97 -6.02 -3.72
C ASN A 589 26.84 -5.07 -3.28
N SER A 590 26.78 -4.70 -2.00
CA SER A 590 25.73 -3.82 -1.45
C SER A 590 25.64 -2.45 -2.15
N LYS A 591 26.77 -1.96 -2.65
CA LYS A 591 26.91 -0.67 -3.36
C LYS A 591 26.83 -0.78 -4.89
N THR A 592 26.62 -1.98 -5.43
CA THR A 592 26.50 -2.19 -6.88
C THR A 592 25.26 -1.48 -7.42
N MET A 593 25.46 -0.73 -8.50
CA MET A 593 24.38 -0.01 -9.20
C MET A 593 23.73 -0.93 -10.24
N PHE A 594 22.46 -0.68 -10.53
CA PHE A 594 21.74 -1.39 -11.57
C PHE A 594 21.98 -0.73 -12.93
N PRO A 595 22.18 -1.50 -14.02
CA PRO A 595 22.36 -0.92 -15.36
C PRO A 595 21.10 -0.22 -15.87
N GLN A 596 19.93 -0.67 -15.44
CA GLN A 596 18.63 -0.08 -15.81
C GLN A 596 17.73 0.11 -14.59
N PRO A 597 17.99 1.11 -13.74
CA PRO A 597 17.34 1.27 -12.45
C PRO A 597 15.84 1.55 -12.56
N MET A 598 15.37 2.23 -13.62
CA MET A 598 13.94 2.49 -13.84
C MET A 598 13.15 1.20 -14.04
N GLN A 599 13.74 0.19 -14.68
CA GLN A 599 13.09 -1.11 -14.88
C GLN A 599 12.92 -1.87 -13.57
N GLU A 600 13.91 -1.80 -12.68
CA GLU A 600 13.86 -2.46 -11.39
C GLU A 600 12.81 -1.82 -10.47
N LEU A 601 12.72 -0.49 -10.47
CA LEU A 601 11.67 0.24 -9.75
C LEU A 601 10.28 -0.03 -10.33
N PHE A 602 10.19 -0.18 -11.66
CA PHE A 602 8.94 -0.55 -12.32
C PHE A 602 8.44 -1.93 -11.86
N ILE A 603 9.31 -2.94 -11.85
CA ILE A 603 8.96 -4.29 -11.36
C ILE A 603 8.54 -4.23 -9.88
N TRP A 604 9.30 -3.49 -9.06
CA TRP A 604 8.98 -3.31 -7.66
C TRP A 604 7.58 -2.67 -7.48
N ALA A 605 7.25 -1.65 -8.25
CA ALA A 605 5.95 -0.97 -8.19
C ALA A 605 4.80 -1.89 -8.62
N ILE A 606 4.98 -2.69 -9.69
CA ILE A 606 3.96 -3.65 -10.15
C ILE A 606 3.73 -4.74 -9.11
N LEU A 607 4.79 -5.34 -8.57
CA LEU A 607 4.68 -6.39 -7.57
C LEU A 607 3.96 -5.91 -6.30
N ASN A 608 4.09 -4.63 -5.97
CA ASN A 608 3.38 -3.98 -4.86
C ASN A 608 2.00 -3.42 -5.26
N ASN A 609 1.51 -3.67 -6.47
CA ASN A 609 0.23 -3.16 -7.00
C ASN A 609 0.11 -1.63 -6.97
N ARG A 610 1.21 -0.92 -7.22
CA ARG A 610 1.27 0.55 -7.27
C ARG A 610 1.26 1.02 -8.72
N HIS A 611 0.08 1.00 -9.32
CA HIS A 611 -0.08 1.23 -10.76
C HIS A 611 0.41 2.60 -11.22
N GLU A 612 0.02 3.68 -10.53
CA GLU A 612 0.43 5.05 -10.89
C GLU A 612 1.95 5.24 -10.78
N MET A 613 2.55 4.72 -9.73
CA MET A 613 4.00 4.72 -9.55
C MET A 613 4.71 3.94 -10.67
N ALA A 614 4.15 2.79 -11.04
CA ALA A 614 4.66 2.00 -12.15
C ALA A 614 4.60 2.77 -13.47
N LEU A 615 3.56 3.57 -13.73
CA LEU A 615 3.45 4.40 -14.93
C LEU A 615 4.56 5.47 -15.01
N ILE A 616 4.94 6.08 -13.87
CA ILE A 616 6.02 7.05 -13.84
C ILE A 616 7.34 6.39 -14.28
N PHE A 617 7.68 5.24 -13.70
CA PHE A 617 8.90 4.51 -14.07
C PHE A 617 8.87 3.97 -15.49
N TRP A 618 7.72 3.52 -15.95
CA TRP A 618 7.52 3.03 -17.32
C TRP A 618 7.73 4.12 -18.38
N ARG A 619 7.23 5.34 -18.15
CA ARG A 619 7.43 6.49 -19.04
C ARG A 619 8.90 6.89 -19.15
N ASN A 620 9.64 6.79 -18.05
CA ASN A 620 11.06 7.15 -17.97
C ASN A 620 12.02 5.98 -18.26
N ALA A 621 11.51 4.81 -18.60
CA ALA A 621 12.32 3.63 -18.92
C ALA A 621 12.75 3.61 -20.39
N ASN A 622 13.95 3.09 -20.65
CA ASN A 622 14.49 2.99 -22.02
C ASN A 622 13.75 1.95 -22.89
N GLU A 623 13.14 0.95 -22.28
CA GLU A 623 12.52 -0.21 -22.98
C GLU A 623 11.04 -0.36 -22.58
N SER A 624 10.21 0.64 -22.86
CA SER A 624 8.81 0.69 -22.42
C SER A 624 7.93 -0.42 -23.00
N LEU A 625 8.15 -0.84 -24.26
CA LEU A 625 7.37 -1.90 -24.90
C LEU A 625 7.53 -3.26 -24.23
N PRO A 626 8.76 -3.79 -24.02
CA PRO A 626 8.96 -5.04 -23.29
C PRO A 626 8.43 -4.99 -21.86
N LEU A 627 8.63 -3.87 -21.18
CA LEU A 627 8.14 -3.67 -19.82
C LEU A 627 6.63 -3.79 -19.74
N SER A 628 5.89 -3.25 -20.71
CA SER A 628 4.43 -3.39 -20.77
C SER A 628 4.01 -4.87 -20.84
N ILE A 629 4.68 -5.68 -21.67
CA ILE A 629 4.36 -7.10 -21.82
C ILE A 629 4.75 -7.89 -20.56
N ILE A 630 5.85 -7.53 -19.90
CA ILE A 630 6.25 -8.10 -18.61
C ILE A 630 5.23 -7.78 -17.54
N ALA A 631 4.73 -6.53 -17.50
CA ALA A 631 3.66 -6.14 -16.61
C ALA A 631 2.41 -7.00 -16.82
N CYS A 632 1.98 -7.17 -18.07
CA CYS A 632 0.84 -8.03 -18.39
C CYS A 632 1.03 -9.46 -17.88
N ASN A 633 2.25 -10.01 -17.99
CA ASN A 633 2.55 -11.36 -17.53
C ASN A 633 2.50 -11.46 -16.00
N ILE A 634 3.09 -10.48 -15.30
CA ILE A 634 3.06 -10.42 -13.84
C ILE A 634 1.60 -10.29 -13.35
N TYR A 635 0.81 -9.36 -13.90
CA TYR A 635 -0.60 -9.19 -13.54
C TYR A 635 -1.43 -10.44 -13.81
N GLN A 636 -1.22 -11.12 -14.94
CA GLN A 636 -1.90 -12.38 -15.25
C GLN A 636 -1.61 -13.47 -14.21
N LYS A 637 -0.37 -13.55 -13.74
CA LYS A 637 0.01 -14.49 -12.68
C LYS A 637 -0.56 -14.06 -11.32
N MET A 638 -0.55 -12.76 -11.01
CA MET A 638 -1.15 -12.23 -9.79
C MET A 638 -2.66 -12.50 -9.74
N ILE A 639 -3.39 -12.33 -10.86
CA ILE A 639 -4.81 -12.68 -10.97
C ILE A 639 -5.04 -14.17 -10.67
N SER A 640 -4.14 -15.06 -11.13
CA SER A 640 -4.24 -16.48 -10.85
C SER A 640 -3.97 -16.84 -9.38
N THR A 641 -3.32 -15.96 -8.59
CA THR A 641 -3.03 -16.17 -7.17
C THR A 641 -4.19 -15.71 -6.27
N LEU A 642 -5.06 -14.85 -6.78
CA LEU A 642 -6.21 -14.36 -6.01
C LEU A 642 -7.29 -15.44 -5.86
N PRO A 643 -7.90 -15.56 -4.66
CA PRO A 643 -9.00 -16.47 -4.44
C PRO A 643 -10.19 -16.18 -5.37
N GLY A 644 -11.01 -17.22 -5.67
CA GLY A 644 -12.15 -17.09 -6.57
C GLY A 644 -13.23 -16.10 -6.13
N TYR A 645 -13.34 -15.85 -4.83
CA TYR A 645 -14.31 -14.93 -4.23
C TYR A 645 -13.87 -13.44 -4.31
N ASP A 646 -12.58 -13.16 -4.51
CA ASP A 646 -12.07 -11.80 -4.67
C ASP A 646 -12.25 -11.32 -6.12
N THR A 647 -13.50 -11.01 -6.47
CA THR A 647 -13.86 -10.58 -7.83
C THR A 647 -13.45 -9.14 -8.11
N GLU A 648 -13.41 -8.29 -7.10
CA GLU A 648 -13.03 -6.89 -7.22
C GLU A 648 -11.53 -6.74 -7.44
N GLY A 649 -10.71 -7.39 -6.64
CA GLY A 649 -9.26 -7.42 -6.82
C GLY A 649 -8.86 -8.00 -8.19
N ARG A 650 -9.52 -9.09 -8.62
CA ARG A 650 -9.32 -9.65 -9.97
C ARG A 650 -9.67 -8.69 -11.08
N ARG A 651 -10.77 -7.95 -10.96
CA ARG A 651 -11.20 -6.96 -11.96
C ARG A 651 -10.24 -5.78 -12.01
N ALA A 652 -9.78 -5.28 -10.88
CA ALA A 652 -8.80 -4.19 -10.80
C ALA A 652 -7.48 -4.58 -11.49
N LEU A 653 -6.92 -5.75 -11.16
CA LEU A 653 -5.69 -6.25 -11.81
C LEU A 653 -5.89 -6.53 -13.30
N ALA A 654 -7.06 -7.00 -13.72
CA ALA A 654 -7.37 -7.20 -15.13
C ALA A 654 -7.40 -5.85 -15.87
N GLY A 655 -8.02 -4.81 -15.29
CA GLY A 655 -8.01 -3.46 -15.86
C GLY A 655 -6.60 -2.88 -16.00
N GLN A 656 -5.72 -3.11 -15.02
CA GLN A 656 -4.31 -2.69 -15.09
C GLN A 656 -3.54 -3.47 -16.17
N LYS A 657 -3.78 -4.77 -16.31
CA LYS A 657 -3.23 -5.59 -17.40
C LYS A 657 -3.66 -5.05 -18.76
N ASP A 658 -4.97 -4.81 -18.94
CA ASP A 658 -5.54 -4.33 -20.20
C ASP A 658 -4.96 -2.96 -20.57
N TYR A 659 -4.73 -2.07 -19.62
CA TYR A 659 -4.07 -0.78 -19.85
C TYR A 659 -2.67 -0.95 -20.47
N PHE A 660 -1.82 -1.81 -19.90
CA PHE A 660 -0.47 -2.07 -20.43
C PHE A 660 -0.52 -2.79 -21.76
N GLU A 661 -1.47 -3.69 -21.98
CA GLU A 661 -1.66 -4.37 -23.25
C GLU A 661 -2.06 -3.39 -24.36
N GLN A 662 -3.03 -2.51 -24.12
CA GLN A 662 -3.43 -1.50 -25.08
C GLN A 662 -2.31 -0.47 -25.35
N SER A 663 -1.56 -0.10 -24.33
CA SER A 663 -0.40 0.78 -24.47
C SER A 663 0.69 0.14 -25.34
N ALA A 664 0.99 -1.15 -25.13
CA ALA A 664 1.93 -1.90 -25.94
C ALA A 664 1.47 -2.01 -27.39
N LYS A 665 0.18 -2.31 -27.61
CA LYS A 665 -0.43 -2.39 -28.95
C LYS A 665 -0.31 -1.05 -29.67
N THR A 666 -0.71 0.03 -29.04
CA THR A 666 -0.66 1.37 -29.64
C THR A 666 0.77 1.77 -30.00
N MET A 667 1.73 1.51 -29.11
CA MET A 667 3.13 1.81 -29.38
C MET A 667 3.67 1.05 -30.58
N ILE A 668 3.40 -0.27 -30.67
CA ILE A 668 3.94 -1.08 -31.75
C ILE A 668 3.25 -0.77 -33.07
N GLU A 669 1.96 -0.44 -33.09
CA GLU A 669 1.24 -0.01 -34.29
C GLU A 669 1.75 1.33 -34.83
N LEU A 670 1.96 2.33 -33.96
CA LEU A 670 2.58 3.60 -34.34
C LEU A 670 4.02 3.42 -34.85
N CYS A 671 4.80 2.55 -34.23
CA CYS A 671 6.13 2.20 -34.71
C CYS A 671 6.08 1.53 -36.08
N TYR A 672 5.10 0.65 -36.31
CA TYR A 672 4.93 -0.08 -37.57
C TYR A 672 4.52 0.84 -38.70
N GLU A 673 3.65 1.84 -38.46
CA GLU A 673 3.27 2.86 -39.43
C GLU A 673 4.46 3.74 -39.83
N LYS A 674 5.31 4.11 -38.87
CA LYS A 674 6.49 4.95 -39.13
C LYS A 674 7.63 4.16 -39.81
N SER A 675 7.86 2.93 -39.38
CA SER A 675 8.95 2.09 -39.89
C SER A 675 8.68 0.61 -39.60
N GLN A 676 8.24 -0.12 -40.59
CA GLN A 676 7.97 -1.57 -40.48
C GLN A 676 9.19 -2.33 -39.96
N TRP A 677 10.37 -2.09 -40.50
CA TRP A 677 11.62 -2.78 -40.13
C TRP A 677 12.01 -2.58 -38.66
N LYS A 678 11.91 -1.36 -38.15
CA LYS A 678 12.24 -1.07 -36.77
C LYS A 678 11.27 -1.76 -35.83
N SER A 679 9.97 -1.81 -36.16
CA SER A 679 8.97 -2.47 -35.34
C SER A 679 9.15 -4.00 -35.32
N LEU A 680 9.45 -4.60 -36.46
CA LEU A 680 9.76 -6.04 -36.53
C LEU A 680 11.01 -6.40 -35.74
N TYR A 681 12.05 -5.55 -35.80
CA TYR A 681 13.25 -5.72 -35.00
C TYR A 681 12.98 -5.66 -33.49
N LEU A 682 12.17 -4.68 -33.04
CA LEU A 682 11.78 -4.57 -31.63
C LEU A 682 11.05 -5.81 -31.11
N LEU A 683 10.25 -6.47 -31.97
CA LEU A 683 9.51 -7.69 -31.59
C LEU A 683 10.38 -8.94 -31.53
N VAL A 684 11.43 -9.00 -32.34
CA VAL A 684 12.26 -10.20 -32.52
C VAL A 684 13.51 -10.18 -31.64
N ARG A 685 14.04 -8.99 -31.30
CA ARG A 685 15.27 -8.91 -30.51
C ARG A 685 15.10 -9.50 -29.11
N PRO A 686 16.11 -10.22 -28.60
CA PRO A 686 16.11 -10.69 -27.22
C PRO A 686 16.37 -9.55 -26.23
N PHE A 687 15.78 -9.63 -25.06
CA PHE A 687 16.09 -8.73 -23.94
C PHE A 687 17.23 -9.32 -23.14
N THR A 688 18.43 -8.83 -23.37
CA THR A 688 19.66 -9.33 -22.75
C THR A 688 19.74 -9.08 -21.25
N THR A 689 19.02 -8.06 -20.76
CA THR A 689 19.01 -7.70 -19.33
C THR A 689 18.31 -8.69 -18.43
N TRP A 690 17.39 -9.52 -18.99
CA TRP A 690 16.54 -10.41 -18.20
C TRP A 690 16.46 -11.84 -18.76
N GLY A 691 17.56 -12.37 -19.29
CA GLY A 691 17.62 -13.77 -19.70
C GLY A 691 17.05 -14.02 -21.09
N GLU A 692 17.37 -13.18 -22.05
CA GLU A 692 17.03 -13.35 -23.48
C GLU A 692 15.52 -13.58 -23.75
N LEU A 693 14.65 -12.89 -23.01
CA LEU A 693 13.21 -12.95 -23.24
C LEU A 693 12.83 -12.27 -24.55
N HIS A 694 11.86 -12.83 -25.27
CA HIS A 694 11.31 -12.25 -26.49
C HIS A 694 9.87 -11.75 -26.29
N CYS A 695 9.48 -10.64 -26.97
CA CYS A 695 8.17 -10.03 -26.83
C CYS A 695 7.01 -10.98 -27.13
N ILE A 696 7.04 -11.70 -28.25
CA ILE A 696 5.91 -12.50 -28.72
C ILE A 696 5.63 -13.71 -27.82
N PRO A 697 6.62 -14.56 -27.47
CA PRO A 697 6.41 -15.66 -26.53
C PRO A 697 5.92 -15.18 -25.15
N LEU A 698 6.44 -14.04 -24.69
CA LEU A 698 6.04 -13.46 -23.40
C LEU A 698 4.60 -12.98 -23.42
N ALA A 699 4.17 -12.33 -24.53
CA ALA A 699 2.79 -11.87 -24.73
C ALA A 699 1.81 -13.05 -24.83
N LEU A 700 2.21 -14.15 -25.48
CA LEU A 700 1.39 -15.38 -25.53
C LEU A 700 1.23 -16.01 -24.13
N ASN A 701 2.30 -16.03 -23.33
CA ASN A 701 2.23 -16.53 -21.95
C ASN A 701 1.36 -15.67 -21.04
N ALA A 702 1.28 -14.37 -21.33
CA ALA A 702 0.46 -13.41 -20.60
C ALA A 702 -1.00 -13.35 -21.09
N ASP A 703 -1.35 -14.14 -22.15
CA ASP A 703 -2.66 -14.09 -22.81
C ASP A 703 -3.03 -12.66 -23.29
N CYS A 704 -2.06 -11.95 -23.90
CA CYS A 704 -2.23 -10.62 -24.49
C CYS A 704 -2.74 -10.76 -25.94
N GLN A 705 -4.02 -11.03 -26.10
CA GLN A 705 -4.63 -11.32 -27.41
C GLN A 705 -4.65 -10.08 -28.31
N ASP A 706 -4.95 -8.92 -27.75
CA ASP A 706 -5.02 -7.64 -28.47
C ASP A 706 -3.66 -7.21 -29.00
N PHE A 707 -2.60 -7.35 -28.22
CA PHE A 707 -1.24 -7.07 -28.65
C PHE A 707 -0.78 -8.03 -29.76
N VAL A 708 -1.01 -9.33 -29.58
CA VAL A 708 -0.63 -10.34 -30.59
C VAL A 708 -1.42 -10.17 -31.90
N SER A 709 -2.65 -9.67 -31.82
CA SER A 709 -3.49 -9.38 -33.01
C SER A 709 -3.01 -8.17 -33.81
N SER A 710 -2.07 -7.36 -33.32
CA SER A 710 -1.55 -6.17 -34.00
C SER A 710 -0.90 -6.52 -35.34
N ASN A 711 -0.95 -5.60 -36.30
CA ASN A 711 -0.39 -5.84 -37.66
C ASN A 711 1.10 -6.16 -37.62
N ALA A 712 1.86 -5.54 -36.73
CA ALA A 712 3.29 -5.82 -36.57
C ALA A 712 3.56 -7.25 -36.09
N CYS A 713 2.88 -7.70 -35.03
CA CYS A 713 3.00 -9.06 -34.51
C CYS A 713 2.56 -10.11 -35.56
N GLN A 714 1.42 -9.86 -36.21
CA GLN A 714 0.91 -10.74 -37.27
C GLN A 714 1.86 -10.81 -38.45
N HIS A 715 2.56 -9.72 -38.80
CA HIS A 715 3.55 -9.71 -39.85
C HIS A 715 4.78 -10.59 -39.48
N VAL A 716 5.29 -10.46 -38.25
CA VAL A 716 6.39 -11.33 -37.78
C VAL A 716 6.00 -12.78 -37.81
N ILE A 717 4.82 -13.15 -37.29
CA ILE A 717 4.30 -14.52 -37.28
C ILE A 717 4.13 -15.03 -38.70
N GLN A 718 3.67 -14.21 -39.66
CA GLN A 718 3.51 -14.58 -41.05
C GLN A 718 4.86 -14.81 -41.74
N LEU A 719 5.86 -13.95 -41.46
CA LEU A 719 7.22 -14.14 -42.00
C LEU A 719 7.86 -15.40 -41.48
N ASP A 720 7.71 -15.73 -40.19
CA ASP A 720 8.19 -16.98 -39.62
C ASP A 720 7.47 -18.19 -40.21
N TRP A 721 6.13 -18.12 -40.34
CA TRP A 721 5.31 -19.16 -40.95
C TRP A 721 5.69 -19.47 -42.38
N GLN A 722 5.96 -18.43 -43.19
CA GLN A 722 6.32 -18.57 -44.59
C GLN A 722 7.80 -18.89 -44.79
N SER A 723 8.68 -18.46 -43.86
CA SER A 723 10.15 -18.60 -43.93
C SER A 723 10.73 -18.26 -45.29
N GLY A 724 10.23 -17.19 -45.91
CA GLY A 724 10.66 -16.69 -47.21
C GLY A 724 10.11 -17.46 -48.41
N ILE A 725 9.11 -18.35 -48.26
CA ILE A 725 8.46 -19.06 -49.36
C ILE A 725 7.08 -18.51 -49.67
N GLU A 726 6.92 -17.98 -50.87
CA GLU A 726 5.65 -17.53 -51.41
C GLU A 726 5.08 -18.57 -52.40
N ALA A 727 4.12 -19.37 -51.96
CA ALA A 727 3.46 -20.37 -52.78
C ALA A 727 2.02 -20.61 -52.28
N ASN A 728 1.11 -21.01 -53.13
CA ASN A 728 -0.21 -21.47 -52.72
C ASN A 728 -0.12 -22.84 -52.04
N SER A 729 -1.05 -23.17 -51.14
CA SER A 729 -1.04 -24.45 -50.40
C SER A 729 -1.06 -25.65 -51.33
N VAL A 730 -1.79 -25.58 -52.44
CA VAL A 730 -1.82 -26.64 -53.50
C VAL A 730 -0.46 -26.75 -54.16
N SER A 731 0.18 -25.63 -54.50
CA SER A 731 1.52 -25.61 -55.13
C SER A 731 2.57 -26.20 -54.20
N VAL A 732 2.46 -25.97 -52.88
CA VAL A 732 3.35 -26.55 -51.85
C VAL A 732 3.22 -28.08 -51.81
N VAL A 733 1.98 -28.62 -51.83
CA VAL A 733 1.75 -30.07 -51.83
C VAL A 733 2.23 -30.72 -53.12
N LEU A 734 1.96 -30.09 -54.28
CA LEU A 734 2.44 -30.57 -55.57
C LEU A 734 3.98 -30.59 -55.66
N ALA A 735 4.63 -29.51 -55.20
CA ALA A 735 6.08 -29.42 -55.14
C ALA A 735 6.72 -30.41 -54.15
N TYR A 736 5.99 -30.78 -53.09
CA TYR A 736 6.44 -31.81 -52.15
C TYR A 736 6.40 -33.22 -52.81
N LEU A 737 5.34 -33.53 -53.54
CA LEU A 737 5.19 -34.80 -54.23
C LEU A 737 6.10 -34.93 -55.48
N PHE A 738 6.33 -33.79 -56.17
CA PHE A 738 7.18 -33.70 -57.35
C PHE A 738 8.31 -32.69 -57.14
N PRO A 739 9.44 -33.03 -56.51
CA PRO A 739 10.51 -32.11 -56.17
C PRO A 739 11.04 -31.22 -57.29
N PRO A 740 11.05 -31.60 -58.57
CA PRO A 740 11.44 -30.69 -59.64
C PRO A 740 10.60 -29.41 -59.74
N LEU A 741 9.36 -29.44 -59.25
CA LEU A 741 8.48 -28.26 -59.25
C LEU A 741 8.95 -27.14 -58.28
N ILE A 742 9.85 -27.48 -57.32
CA ILE A 742 10.46 -26.48 -56.41
C ILE A 742 11.26 -25.43 -57.18
N PHE A 743 11.82 -25.80 -58.36
CA PHE A 743 12.61 -24.94 -59.21
C PHE A 743 11.78 -24.14 -60.23
N THR A 744 10.47 -24.34 -60.27
CA THR A 744 9.55 -23.60 -61.16
C THR A 744 9.03 -22.35 -60.46
N ASN A 745 8.34 -21.48 -61.25
CA ASN A 745 7.70 -20.26 -60.72
C ASN A 745 6.50 -20.50 -59.79
N LEU A 746 6.13 -21.79 -59.56
CA LEU A 746 5.05 -22.15 -58.62
C LEU A 746 5.49 -21.94 -57.18
N VAL A 747 6.79 -21.99 -56.88
CA VAL A 747 7.35 -21.70 -55.55
C VAL A 747 8.35 -20.57 -55.72
N LYS A 748 7.98 -19.39 -55.22
CA LYS A 748 8.87 -18.22 -55.21
C LYS A 748 9.61 -18.17 -53.88
N PHE A 749 10.93 -18.00 -53.94
CA PHE A 749 11.76 -17.82 -52.77
C PHE A 749 12.05 -16.34 -52.60
N SER A 750 11.52 -15.73 -51.50
CA SER A 750 11.78 -14.36 -51.12
C SER A 750 13.06 -14.29 -50.27
N LYS A 751 13.83 -13.23 -50.44
CA LYS A 751 15.08 -13.01 -49.68
C LYS A 751 14.84 -12.45 -48.25
N SER A 752 13.63 -12.04 -47.96
CA SER A 752 13.25 -11.47 -46.64
C SER A 752 13.16 -12.57 -45.60
N ARG A 753 14.32 -13.05 -45.13
CA ARG A 753 14.39 -13.96 -43.99
C ARG A 753 14.59 -13.13 -42.74
N ILE A 754 13.55 -12.97 -41.91
CA ILE A 754 13.74 -12.74 -40.49
C ILE A 754 13.85 -14.14 -39.88
N ILE A 755 15.08 -14.59 -39.70
CA ILE A 755 15.36 -15.76 -38.87
C ILE A 755 15.18 -15.27 -37.45
N LEU A 756 14.10 -15.68 -36.76
CA LEU A 756 14.04 -15.63 -35.31
C LEU A 756 15.22 -16.46 -34.81
N PRO A 757 16.19 -15.87 -34.11
CA PRO A 757 17.33 -16.62 -33.62
C PRO A 757 16.82 -17.59 -32.55
N ASP A 758 16.72 -18.85 -32.92
CA ASP A 758 16.49 -19.95 -31.97
C ASP A 758 17.78 -20.30 -31.22
N SER A 759 18.85 -19.57 -31.51
CA SER A 759 20.15 -19.75 -30.85
C SER A 759 21.03 -18.51 -31.04
N SER A 760 21.72 -18.22 -30.01
CA SER A 760 22.91 -17.40 -29.75
C SER A 760 23.96 -17.30 -30.90
N ASP A 761 23.57 -17.00 -32.11
CA ASP A 761 24.50 -16.78 -33.19
C ASP A 761 24.80 -15.26 -33.33
N PRO A 762 25.94 -14.79 -32.78
CA PRO A 762 26.28 -13.35 -32.75
C PRO A 762 26.52 -12.77 -34.16
N GLU A 763 26.76 -13.58 -35.16
CA GLU A 763 26.98 -13.12 -36.54
C GLU A 763 25.68 -12.66 -37.21
N ILE A 764 24.55 -13.32 -36.93
CA ILE A 764 23.25 -12.94 -37.49
C ILE A 764 22.80 -11.61 -36.89
N TYR A 765 23.02 -11.40 -35.59
CA TYR A 765 22.78 -10.15 -34.92
C TYR A 765 23.62 -8.99 -35.44
N LYS A 766 24.88 -9.25 -35.77
CA LYS A 766 25.78 -8.24 -36.34
C LYS A 766 25.36 -7.84 -37.75
N ARG A 767 24.95 -8.79 -38.60
CA ARG A 767 24.45 -8.54 -39.97
C ARG A 767 23.13 -7.77 -39.98
N LEU A 768 22.22 -8.06 -39.04
CA LEU A 768 20.97 -7.34 -38.85
C LEU A 768 21.23 -5.91 -38.38
N LYS A 769 22.17 -5.71 -37.44
CA LYS A 769 22.60 -4.41 -36.95
C LYS A 769 23.27 -3.57 -38.04
N GLU A 770 24.05 -4.16 -38.89
CA GLU A 770 24.72 -3.50 -40.02
C GLU A 770 23.72 -3.12 -41.12
N SER A 771 22.67 -3.90 -41.37
CA SER A 771 21.61 -3.56 -42.31
C SER A 771 20.67 -2.48 -41.83
N ILE A 772 20.48 -2.35 -40.49
CA ILE A 772 19.67 -1.30 -39.89
C ILE A 772 20.43 0.03 -39.78
N ALA A 773 21.75 -0.03 -39.65
CA ALA A 773 22.61 1.16 -39.51
C ALA A 773 22.79 1.98 -40.79
N ARG A 774 22.30 1.52 -41.94
CA ARG A 774 22.35 2.26 -43.22
C ARG A 774 20.97 2.74 -43.66
N PRO A 775 20.48 3.90 -43.22
CA PRO A 775 19.28 4.50 -43.77
C PRO A 775 19.55 4.95 -45.21
N GLY A 776 18.96 4.32 -46.19
CA GLY A 776 19.00 4.72 -47.60
C GLY A 776 19.62 3.75 -48.59
N ALA A 777 19.90 2.54 -48.21
CA ALA A 777 20.23 1.48 -49.18
C ALA A 777 18.91 0.97 -49.79
N ASP A 778 18.49 1.67 -50.85
CA ASP A 778 17.51 1.16 -51.79
C ASP A 778 17.93 -0.25 -52.25
N ASP A 779 16.92 -1.07 -52.53
CA ASP A 779 16.76 -2.46 -52.99
C ASP A 779 17.84 -3.11 -53.87
N THR A 780 19.08 -2.66 -53.85
CA THR A 780 20.18 -3.22 -54.58
C THR A 780 21.16 -4.04 -53.73
N LEU A 781 20.62 -4.81 -52.75
CA LEU A 781 21.39 -5.89 -52.16
C LEU A 781 21.61 -6.98 -53.20
N SER A 782 22.88 -7.13 -53.57
CA SER A 782 23.39 -8.09 -54.56
C SER A 782 22.63 -9.43 -54.46
N MET A 783 22.05 -9.80 -55.63
CA MET A 783 21.35 -11.09 -55.81
C MET A 783 22.35 -12.26 -55.70
N GLU A 784 22.77 -12.65 -54.51
CA GLU A 784 23.36 -13.96 -54.33
C GLU A 784 22.29 -15.00 -54.69
N LYS A 785 22.54 -15.74 -55.78
CA LYS A 785 21.69 -16.83 -56.21
C LYS A 785 21.67 -17.91 -55.14
N ILE A 786 20.51 -18.06 -54.49
CA ILE A 786 20.29 -19.16 -53.54
C ILE A 786 20.65 -20.48 -54.24
N SER A 787 21.58 -21.26 -53.66
CA SER A 787 21.96 -22.58 -54.18
C SER A 787 20.75 -23.49 -54.30
N SER A 788 20.75 -24.36 -55.31
CA SER A 788 19.66 -25.33 -55.50
C SER A 788 19.47 -26.27 -54.29
N ALA A 789 20.58 -26.65 -53.65
CA ALA A 789 20.53 -27.45 -52.41
C ALA A 789 19.87 -26.69 -51.24
N GLN A 790 20.15 -25.41 -51.15
CA GLN A 790 19.56 -24.56 -50.10
C GLN A 790 18.06 -24.31 -50.33
N LYS A 791 17.60 -24.19 -51.58
CA LYS A 791 16.17 -24.11 -51.92
C LYS A 791 15.42 -25.34 -51.48
N ILE A 792 15.99 -26.54 -51.71
CA ILE A 792 15.41 -27.81 -51.29
C ILE A 792 15.34 -27.86 -49.76
N HIS A 793 16.48 -27.60 -49.10
CA HIS A 793 16.55 -27.60 -47.64
C HIS A 793 15.51 -26.65 -47.03
N ASP A 794 15.43 -25.40 -47.49
CA ASP A 794 14.54 -24.40 -46.98
C ASP A 794 13.07 -24.77 -47.22
N PHE A 795 12.75 -25.33 -48.39
CA PHE A 795 11.40 -25.78 -48.73
C PHE A 795 10.89 -26.84 -47.76
N TYR A 796 11.70 -27.90 -47.51
CA TYR A 796 11.29 -28.98 -46.58
C TYR A 796 11.31 -28.59 -45.12
N ASN A 797 12.07 -27.57 -44.70
CA ASN A 797 12.13 -27.09 -43.33
C ASN A 797 11.09 -26.05 -43.01
N THR A 798 10.48 -25.41 -43.99
CA THR A 798 9.47 -24.35 -43.76
C THR A 798 8.26 -24.90 -42.97
N PRO A 799 7.83 -24.24 -41.88
CA PRO A 799 6.68 -24.64 -41.05
C PRO A 799 5.41 -24.84 -41.90
N ARG A 800 5.15 -23.92 -42.83
CA ARG A 800 4.00 -23.97 -43.74
C ARG A 800 4.01 -25.23 -44.59
N THR A 801 5.16 -25.63 -45.18
CA THR A 801 5.29 -26.86 -46.00
C THR A 801 5.00 -28.08 -45.13
N LYS A 802 5.62 -28.21 -43.99
CA LYS A 802 5.39 -29.31 -43.04
C LYS A 802 3.91 -29.42 -42.67
N PHE A 803 3.26 -28.29 -42.39
CA PHE A 803 1.84 -28.26 -42.05
C PHE A 803 0.94 -28.69 -43.22
N CYS A 804 1.11 -28.11 -44.39
CA CYS A 804 0.32 -28.48 -45.59
C CYS A 804 0.42 -29.94 -45.92
N VAL A 805 1.64 -30.48 -45.90
CA VAL A 805 1.90 -31.90 -46.17
C VAL A 805 1.26 -32.78 -45.11
N ASN A 806 1.48 -32.47 -43.82
CA ASN A 806 0.90 -33.25 -42.72
C ASN A 806 -0.63 -33.27 -42.80
N THR A 807 -1.25 -32.12 -43.09
CA THR A 807 -2.72 -31.97 -43.18
C THR A 807 -3.24 -32.83 -44.37
N THR A 808 -2.56 -32.78 -45.51
CA THR A 808 -2.96 -33.58 -46.70
C THR A 808 -2.86 -35.07 -46.45
N PHE A 809 -1.74 -35.53 -45.89
CA PHE A 809 -1.57 -36.94 -45.56
C PHE A 809 -2.53 -37.43 -44.47
N TYR A 810 -2.84 -36.58 -43.54
CA TYR A 810 -3.85 -36.88 -42.51
C TYR A 810 -5.27 -37.00 -43.11
N ALA A 811 -5.63 -36.15 -44.06
CA ALA A 811 -6.90 -36.26 -44.76
C ALA A 811 -6.99 -37.54 -45.57
N ILE A 812 -5.90 -37.90 -46.28
CA ILE A 812 -5.80 -39.19 -47.00
C ILE A 812 -5.95 -40.36 -46.02
N PHE A 813 -5.28 -40.32 -44.87
CA PHE A 813 -5.42 -41.33 -43.82
C PHE A 813 -6.88 -41.51 -43.36
N LEU A 814 -7.62 -40.46 -43.14
CA LEU A 814 -9.01 -40.56 -42.68
C LEU A 814 -9.92 -41.19 -43.75
N ILE A 815 -9.70 -40.85 -45.03
CA ILE A 815 -10.39 -41.50 -46.19
C ILE A 815 -10.04 -42.99 -46.22
N PHE A 816 -8.77 -43.29 -46.09
CA PHE A 816 -8.30 -44.69 -46.08
C PHE A 816 -8.85 -45.46 -44.85
N PHE A 817 -8.87 -44.87 -43.68
CA PHE A 817 -9.45 -45.47 -42.47
C PHE A 817 -10.94 -45.76 -42.66
N SER A 818 -11.69 -44.79 -43.22
CA SER A 818 -13.11 -44.96 -43.52
C SER A 818 -13.36 -46.07 -44.50
N TYR A 819 -12.55 -46.14 -45.57
CA TYR A 819 -12.62 -47.19 -46.58
C TYR A 819 -12.32 -48.59 -45.98
N THR A 820 -11.30 -48.70 -45.14
CA THR A 820 -10.93 -49.95 -44.48
C THR A 820 -12.05 -50.48 -43.56
N ILE A 821 -12.72 -49.62 -42.78
CA ILE A 821 -13.84 -50.08 -41.91
C ILE A 821 -15.04 -50.53 -42.74
N LEU A 822 -15.31 -49.83 -43.86
CA LEU A 822 -16.52 -50.19 -44.66
C LEU A 822 -16.32 -51.44 -45.51
N PHE A 823 -15.15 -51.57 -46.16
CA PHE A 823 -14.94 -52.60 -47.18
C PHE A 823 -13.75 -53.52 -46.91
N GLY A 824 -12.82 -53.12 -46.01
CA GLY A 824 -11.56 -53.85 -45.83
C GLY A 824 -11.51 -54.80 -44.66
N MET A 825 -12.57 -54.85 -43.80
CA MET A 825 -12.57 -55.73 -42.64
C MET A 825 -13.42 -56.99 -42.87
N GLU A 826 -12.77 -58.14 -42.80
CA GLU A 826 -13.40 -59.46 -42.97
C GLU A 826 -13.30 -60.30 -41.69
N PRO A 827 -14.29 -61.08 -41.34
CA PRO A 827 -14.20 -62.04 -40.25
C PRO A 827 -13.26 -63.16 -40.58
N GLY A 828 -12.40 -63.56 -39.67
CA GLY A 828 -11.54 -64.73 -39.79
C GLY A 828 -10.12 -64.50 -40.29
N HIS A 829 -9.83 -63.45 -41.00
CA HIS A 829 -8.47 -63.07 -41.39
C HIS A 829 -8.26 -61.56 -41.37
N ILE A 830 -7.02 -61.11 -41.20
CA ILE A 830 -6.62 -59.72 -41.22
C ILE A 830 -6.24 -59.34 -42.63
N SER A 831 -6.94 -58.37 -43.22
CA SER A 831 -6.66 -57.83 -44.56
C SER A 831 -5.36 -57.02 -44.58
N ILE A 832 -4.70 -56.98 -45.75
CA ILE A 832 -3.53 -56.13 -45.98
C ILE A 832 -3.87 -54.68 -45.65
N LEU A 833 -5.11 -54.19 -45.92
CA LEU A 833 -5.59 -52.84 -45.63
C LEU A 833 -5.63 -52.59 -44.12
N GLU A 834 -6.08 -53.58 -43.34
CA GLU A 834 -6.08 -53.50 -41.88
C GLU A 834 -4.67 -53.41 -41.30
N ILE A 835 -3.70 -54.22 -41.89
CA ILE A 835 -2.29 -54.17 -41.46
C ILE A 835 -1.72 -52.75 -41.67
N VAL A 836 -1.93 -52.19 -42.85
CA VAL A 836 -1.47 -50.80 -43.17
C VAL A 836 -2.09 -49.80 -42.22
N LEU A 837 -3.38 -49.93 -41.93
CA LEU A 837 -4.07 -49.08 -40.93
C LEU A 837 -3.46 -49.21 -39.55
N MET A 838 -3.23 -50.45 -39.08
CA MET A 838 -2.63 -50.72 -37.77
C MET A 838 -1.21 -50.14 -37.67
N VAL A 839 -0.40 -50.28 -38.70
CA VAL A 839 0.95 -49.68 -38.74
C VAL A 839 0.88 -48.17 -38.65
N TYR A 840 -0.04 -47.53 -39.36
CA TYR A 840 -0.20 -46.07 -39.30
C TYR A 840 -0.61 -45.60 -37.92
N LEU A 841 -1.59 -46.26 -37.29
CA LEU A 841 -2.07 -45.97 -35.93
C LEU A 841 -0.97 -46.21 -34.89
N ALA A 842 -0.16 -47.24 -35.05
CA ALA A 842 1.01 -47.50 -34.20
C ALA A 842 2.06 -46.40 -34.35
N CYS A 843 2.39 -46.00 -35.59
CA CYS A 843 3.33 -44.90 -35.84
C CYS A 843 2.84 -43.58 -35.20
N PHE A 844 1.54 -43.30 -35.32
CA PHE A 844 0.93 -42.12 -34.68
C PHE A 844 1.06 -42.14 -33.14
N SER A 845 0.82 -43.31 -32.53
CA SER A 845 0.94 -43.48 -31.07
C SER A 845 2.39 -43.32 -30.60
N VAL A 846 3.36 -43.91 -31.36
CA VAL A 846 4.80 -43.76 -31.07
C VAL A 846 5.25 -42.30 -31.18
N GLU A 847 4.78 -41.54 -32.18
CA GLU A 847 5.12 -40.12 -32.33
C GLU A 847 4.59 -39.26 -31.16
N THR A 848 3.38 -39.55 -30.71
CA THR A 848 2.81 -38.84 -29.53
C THR A 848 3.62 -39.16 -28.28
N ILE A 849 4.00 -40.41 -28.06
CA ILE A 849 4.86 -40.83 -26.94
C ILE A 849 6.24 -40.17 -27.04
N ARG A 850 6.84 -40.16 -28.25
CA ARG A 850 8.13 -39.50 -28.51
C ARG A 850 8.09 -38.02 -28.15
N SER A 851 7.03 -37.29 -28.53
CA SER A 851 6.87 -35.88 -28.21
C SER A 851 6.79 -35.63 -26.70
N LEU A 852 6.14 -36.54 -25.97
CA LEU A 852 6.10 -36.51 -24.50
C LEU A 852 7.48 -36.76 -23.87
N LEU A 853 8.20 -37.77 -24.35
CA LEU A 853 9.52 -38.14 -23.85
C LEU A 853 10.56 -37.04 -24.06
N ILE A 854 10.55 -36.32 -25.18
CA ILE A 854 11.48 -35.22 -25.44
C ILE A 854 11.34 -34.13 -24.40
N VAL A 855 10.10 -33.79 -23.99
CA VAL A 855 9.84 -32.77 -22.98
C VAL A 855 10.20 -33.24 -21.57
N THR A 856 10.01 -34.51 -21.26
CA THR A 856 10.28 -35.07 -19.93
C THR A 856 11.75 -35.29 -19.65
N VAL A 857 12.56 -35.68 -20.64
CA VAL A 857 14.00 -35.97 -20.50
C VAL A 857 14.81 -34.70 -20.30
N GLY A 858 14.34 -33.54 -20.75
CA GLY A 858 15.04 -32.25 -20.63
C GLY A 858 14.91 -31.53 -19.29
N GLN A 859 14.18 -32.02 -18.29
CA GLN A 859 13.90 -31.31 -17.03
C GLN A 859 13.95 -32.20 -15.77
N GLU A 860 14.45 -31.64 -14.67
CA GLU A 860 14.71 -32.33 -13.39
C GLU A 860 13.48 -32.87 -12.63
N SER A 861 12.24 -32.53 -12.99
CA SER A 861 11.04 -33.04 -12.30
C SER A 861 9.94 -33.50 -13.27
N SER A 862 9.66 -34.80 -13.28
CA SER A 862 8.74 -35.49 -14.19
C SER A 862 7.27 -34.99 -14.12
N SER A 863 6.74 -34.68 -12.91
CA SER A 863 5.33 -34.30 -12.75
C SER A 863 5.03 -32.86 -13.23
N SER A 864 5.97 -31.94 -13.06
CA SER A 864 5.85 -30.56 -13.55
C SER A 864 5.97 -30.49 -15.07
N SER A 865 6.76 -31.40 -15.69
CA SER A 865 6.98 -31.48 -17.13
C SER A 865 5.74 -31.93 -17.87
N LEU A 866 5.05 -32.97 -17.37
CA LEU A 866 3.80 -33.46 -17.96
C LEU A 866 2.71 -32.36 -17.92
N ARG A 867 2.57 -31.66 -16.80
CA ARG A 867 1.59 -30.56 -16.70
C ARG A 867 1.89 -29.42 -17.67
N LYS A 868 3.16 -29.05 -17.85
CA LYS A 868 3.59 -28.03 -18.81
C LYS A 868 3.33 -28.49 -20.25
N TRP A 869 3.63 -29.77 -20.59
CA TRP A 869 3.37 -30.31 -21.92
C TRP A 869 1.89 -30.32 -22.29
N LEU A 870 1.02 -30.70 -21.33
CA LEU A 870 -0.43 -30.65 -21.49
C LEU A 870 -0.95 -29.21 -21.59
N HIS A 871 -0.34 -28.26 -20.85
CA HIS A 871 -0.76 -26.85 -20.85
C HIS A 871 -0.34 -26.13 -22.14
N ASN A 872 0.84 -26.42 -22.69
CA ASN A 872 1.34 -25.80 -23.91
C ASN A 872 0.42 -26.06 -25.12
N ASN A 873 -0.16 -27.26 -25.20
CA ASN A 873 -1.11 -27.56 -26.23
C ASN A 873 -2.20 -28.52 -25.72
N ARG A 874 -3.43 -28.02 -25.64
CA ARG A 874 -4.59 -28.83 -25.20
C ARG A 874 -4.82 -30.10 -26.04
N TRP A 875 -4.42 -30.08 -27.30
CA TRP A 875 -4.53 -31.22 -28.19
C TRP A 875 -3.60 -32.37 -27.83
N HIS A 876 -2.50 -32.13 -27.12
CA HIS A 876 -1.64 -33.20 -26.63
C HIS A 876 -2.36 -34.13 -25.65
N GLY A 877 -3.25 -33.56 -24.79
CA GLY A 877 -4.09 -34.36 -23.93
C GLY A 877 -5.10 -35.20 -24.69
N TYR A 878 -5.64 -34.64 -25.79
CA TYR A 878 -6.53 -35.38 -26.68
C TYR A 878 -5.81 -36.54 -27.40
N ASP A 879 -4.64 -36.29 -28.00
CA ASP A 879 -3.82 -37.30 -28.66
C ASP A 879 -3.41 -38.42 -27.69
N LEU A 880 -3.03 -38.09 -26.45
CA LEU A 880 -2.69 -39.06 -25.42
C LEU A 880 -3.90 -39.93 -25.02
N ALA A 881 -5.09 -39.33 -24.89
CA ALA A 881 -6.31 -40.05 -24.58
C ALA A 881 -6.72 -41.05 -25.69
N LEU A 882 -6.34 -40.82 -26.95
CA LEU A 882 -6.62 -41.72 -28.06
C LEU A 882 -5.71 -42.95 -28.08
N ILE A 883 -4.53 -42.94 -27.46
CA ILE A 883 -3.55 -44.06 -27.53
C ILE A 883 -4.16 -45.30 -26.89
N LEU A 884 -4.69 -45.24 -25.69
CA LEU A 884 -5.21 -46.39 -24.97
C LEU A 884 -6.36 -47.10 -25.71
N PRO A 885 -7.42 -46.41 -26.20
CA PRO A 885 -8.48 -47.02 -26.96
C PRO A 885 -7.96 -47.62 -28.30
N THR A 886 -6.98 -46.94 -28.93
CA THR A 886 -6.38 -47.41 -30.18
C THR A 886 -5.63 -48.74 -29.99
N ILE A 887 -4.78 -48.83 -28.96
CA ILE A 887 -4.04 -50.05 -28.64
C ILE A 887 -5.02 -51.18 -28.25
N LEU A 888 -6.02 -50.86 -27.42
CA LEU A 888 -7.04 -51.84 -27.00
C LEU A 888 -7.79 -52.42 -28.23
N THR A 889 -8.21 -51.56 -29.16
CA THR A 889 -8.92 -51.95 -30.37
C THR A 889 -8.05 -52.81 -31.27
N MET A 890 -6.75 -52.50 -31.40
CA MET A 890 -5.79 -53.29 -32.13
C MET A 890 -5.63 -54.69 -31.49
N CYS A 891 -5.54 -54.78 -30.17
CA CYS A 891 -5.45 -56.04 -29.42
C CYS A 891 -6.73 -56.89 -29.60
N LEU A 892 -7.90 -56.29 -29.51
CA LEU A 892 -9.19 -56.95 -29.72
C LEU A 892 -9.31 -57.52 -31.14
N ARG A 893 -8.74 -56.81 -32.13
CA ARG A 893 -8.76 -57.29 -33.51
C ARG A 893 -7.84 -58.51 -33.74
N ILE A 894 -6.72 -58.57 -33.06
CA ILE A 894 -5.78 -59.70 -33.14
C ILE A 894 -6.43 -60.99 -32.56
N GLY A 895 -7.39 -60.84 -31.63
CA GLY A 895 -8.16 -61.95 -31.03
C GLY A 895 -9.09 -62.72 -32.01
N LEU A 896 -9.10 -62.31 -33.29
CA LEU A 896 -9.82 -62.96 -34.38
C LEU A 896 -11.35 -63.07 -34.31
N ASN A 897 -11.94 -64.25 -34.39
CA ASN A 897 -13.35 -64.41 -34.69
C ASN A 897 -14.32 -63.97 -33.57
N GLU A 898 -14.00 -64.22 -32.32
CA GLU A 898 -14.91 -63.95 -31.19
C GLU A 898 -15.06 -62.44 -30.90
N THR A 899 -14.01 -61.66 -31.14
CA THR A 899 -13.96 -60.22 -30.82
C THR A 899 -14.13 -59.32 -32.04
N TYR A 900 -14.35 -59.90 -33.25
CA TYR A 900 -14.45 -59.14 -34.52
C TYR A 900 -15.49 -58.02 -34.48
N LEU A 901 -16.73 -58.30 -34.03
CA LEU A 901 -17.79 -57.33 -34.04
C LEU A 901 -17.52 -56.20 -33.07
N ILE A 902 -16.94 -56.53 -31.91
CA ILE A 902 -16.54 -55.56 -30.88
C ILE A 902 -15.40 -54.68 -31.43
N ALA A 903 -14.38 -55.28 -32.06
CA ALA A 903 -13.27 -54.53 -32.65
C ALA A 903 -13.73 -53.60 -33.77
N LYS A 904 -14.62 -54.06 -34.67
CA LYS A 904 -15.21 -53.21 -35.73
C LYS A 904 -16.00 -52.06 -35.16
N SER A 905 -16.79 -52.26 -34.12
CA SER A 905 -17.54 -51.23 -33.42
C SER A 905 -16.59 -50.20 -32.76
N CYS A 906 -15.52 -50.69 -32.10
CA CYS A 906 -14.52 -49.81 -31.48
C CYS A 906 -13.75 -48.98 -32.55
N TYR A 907 -13.37 -49.58 -33.69
CA TYR A 907 -12.75 -48.80 -34.79
C TYR A 907 -13.71 -47.75 -35.36
N SER A 908 -15.00 -48.04 -35.45
CA SER A 908 -16.01 -47.05 -35.91
C SER A 908 -16.10 -45.87 -34.96
N VAL A 909 -16.10 -46.10 -33.65
CA VAL A 909 -16.10 -45.06 -32.65
C VAL A 909 -14.78 -44.27 -32.68
N LEU A 910 -13.64 -44.96 -32.79
CA LEU A 910 -12.33 -44.29 -32.90
C LEU A 910 -12.26 -43.40 -34.13
N LEU A 911 -12.84 -43.82 -35.26
CA LEU A 911 -12.87 -43.02 -36.49
C LEU A 911 -13.50 -41.64 -36.21
N ILE A 912 -14.59 -41.58 -35.43
CA ILE A 912 -15.23 -40.32 -35.06
C ILE A 912 -14.24 -39.39 -34.36
N PHE A 913 -13.51 -39.92 -33.35
CA PHE A 913 -12.51 -39.15 -32.65
C PHE A 913 -11.35 -38.72 -33.52
N TYR A 914 -10.85 -39.55 -34.42
CA TYR A 914 -9.83 -39.14 -35.40
C TYR A 914 -10.35 -38.05 -36.34
N PHE A 915 -11.60 -38.09 -36.77
CA PHE A 915 -12.20 -36.99 -37.53
C PHE A 915 -12.29 -35.68 -36.73
N MET A 916 -12.65 -35.74 -35.45
CA MET A 916 -12.67 -34.55 -34.59
C MET A 916 -11.31 -33.88 -34.46
N ARG A 917 -10.20 -34.64 -34.59
CA ARG A 917 -8.84 -34.10 -34.57
C ARG A 917 -8.57 -33.09 -35.70
N ILE A 918 -9.34 -33.11 -36.82
CA ILE A 918 -9.24 -32.13 -37.91
C ILE A 918 -9.45 -30.71 -37.41
N PHE A 919 -10.23 -30.50 -36.35
CA PHE A 919 -10.42 -29.18 -35.80
C PHE A 919 -9.12 -28.50 -35.34
N GLN A 920 -8.10 -29.29 -34.96
CA GLN A 920 -6.76 -28.78 -34.70
C GLN A 920 -6.14 -28.10 -35.93
N MET A 921 -6.35 -28.68 -37.09
CA MET A 921 -5.81 -28.17 -38.37
C MET A 921 -6.60 -26.95 -38.83
N TYR A 922 -7.91 -26.89 -38.55
CA TYR A 922 -8.74 -25.72 -38.86
C TYR A 922 -8.34 -24.48 -38.06
N ALA A 923 -7.79 -24.66 -36.84
CA ALA A 923 -7.33 -23.56 -35.99
C ALA A 923 -6.25 -22.69 -36.67
N VAL A 924 -5.46 -23.23 -37.58
CA VAL A 924 -4.42 -22.51 -38.35
C VAL A 924 -5.04 -21.61 -39.43
N ASN A 925 -6.25 -21.91 -39.91
CA ASN A 925 -6.87 -21.16 -40.98
C ASN A 925 -7.56 -19.91 -40.41
N ARG A 926 -7.25 -18.72 -40.97
CA ARG A 926 -7.79 -17.41 -40.51
C ARG A 926 -9.31 -17.35 -40.47
N ARG A 927 -10.01 -18.06 -41.39
CA ARG A 927 -11.48 -18.06 -41.47
C ARG A 927 -12.10 -19.18 -40.62
N LEU A 928 -11.50 -20.37 -40.63
CA LEU A 928 -12.07 -21.55 -39.95
C LEU A 928 -11.67 -21.61 -38.46
N GLY A 929 -10.56 -20.99 -38.09
CA GLY A 929 -10.05 -20.99 -36.70
C GLY A 929 -11.04 -20.44 -35.69
N PRO A 930 -11.58 -19.23 -35.88
CA PRO A 930 -12.60 -18.66 -34.97
C PRO A 930 -13.84 -19.53 -34.85
N GLN A 931 -14.30 -20.14 -35.99
CA GLN A 931 -15.46 -21.02 -36.00
C GLN A 931 -15.17 -22.33 -35.22
N ALA A 932 -13.98 -22.90 -35.38
CA ALA A 932 -13.59 -24.09 -34.62
C ALA A 932 -13.53 -23.82 -33.11
N VAL A 933 -13.01 -22.66 -32.67
CA VAL A 933 -12.99 -22.24 -31.26
C VAL A 933 -14.41 -22.04 -30.74
N MET A 934 -15.28 -21.41 -31.52
CA MET A 934 -16.68 -21.21 -31.17
C MET A 934 -17.42 -22.54 -30.99
N ILE A 935 -17.27 -23.47 -31.94
CA ILE A 935 -17.84 -24.83 -31.82
C ILE A 935 -17.33 -25.54 -30.57
N PHE A 936 -16.05 -25.42 -30.22
CA PHE A 936 -15.49 -26.02 -29.02
C PHE A 936 -16.09 -25.48 -27.74
N ARG A 937 -16.30 -24.15 -27.67
CA ARG A 937 -16.99 -23.51 -26.53
C ARG A 937 -18.44 -23.99 -26.43
N MET A 938 -19.14 -24.04 -27.55
CA MET A 938 -20.53 -24.54 -27.60
C MET A 938 -20.63 -26.01 -27.17
N LEU A 939 -19.65 -26.85 -27.51
CA LEU A 939 -19.62 -28.27 -27.08
C LEU A 939 -19.43 -28.39 -25.55
N ILE A 940 -18.69 -27.50 -24.91
CA ILE A 940 -18.54 -27.47 -23.45
C ILE A 940 -19.87 -27.10 -22.80
N GLU A 941 -20.52 -26.04 -23.28
CA GLU A 941 -21.82 -25.59 -22.79
C GLU A 941 -22.89 -26.67 -23.02
N LEU A 942 -22.88 -27.35 -24.18
CA LEU A 942 -23.74 -28.48 -24.47
C LEU A 942 -23.52 -29.62 -23.47
N GLY A 943 -22.25 -29.91 -23.11
CA GLY A 943 -21.92 -30.92 -22.11
C GLY A 943 -22.52 -30.60 -20.73
N ILE A 944 -22.48 -29.35 -20.30
CA ILE A 944 -23.12 -28.90 -19.05
C ILE A 944 -24.65 -29.05 -19.15
N PHE A 945 -25.21 -28.65 -20.31
CA PHE A 945 -26.66 -28.80 -20.54
C PHE A 945 -27.11 -30.29 -20.50
N ILE A 946 -26.34 -31.20 -21.11
CA ILE A 946 -26.61 -32.65 -21.06
C ILE A 946 -26.57 -33.17 -19.63
N LEU A 947 -25.62 -32.69 -18.78
CA LEU A 947 -25.59 -33.07 -17.36
C LEU A 947 -26.88 -32.66 -16.62
N VAL A 948 -27.35 -31.44 -16.88
CA VAL A 948 -28.64 -30.97 -16.33
C VAL A 948 -29.79 -31.81 -16.86
N LEU A 949 -29.80 -32.11 -18.17
CA LEU A 949 -30.83 -32.94 -18.79
C LEU A 949 -30.88 -34.34 -18.20
N ILE A 950 -29.75 -34.96 -17.92
CA ILE A 950 -29.69 -36.31 -17.28
C ILE A 950 -30.37 -36.32 -15.92
N VAL A 951 -30.27 -35.20 -15.15
CA VAL A 951 -30.94 -35.10 -13.83
C VAL A 951 -32.47 -35.23 -13.96
N PHE A 952 -33.05 -34.84 -15.08
CA PHE A 952 -34.49 -34.96 -15.35
C PHE A 952 -34.82 -36.28 -16.04
N LEU A 953 -34.00 -36.71 -17.02
CA LEU A 953 -34.29 -37.93 -17.79
C LEU A 953 -34.17 -39.21 -16.96
N LEU A 954 -33.16 -39.29 -16.08
CA LEU A 954 -32.90 -40.52 -15.33
C LEU A 954 -33.99 -40.84 -14.34
N PRO A 955 -34.45 -39.92 -13.46
CA PRO A 955 -35.60 -40.21 -12.58
C PRO A 955 -36.88 -40.52 -13.33
N TYR A 956 -37.13 -39.79 -14.44
CA TYR A 956 -38.30 -40.07 -15.28
C TYR A 956 -38.24 -41.46 -15.91
N GLY A 957 -37.05 -41.86 -16.42
CA GLY A 957 -36.83 -43.19 -16.99
C GLY A 957 -37.03 -44.30 -15.97
N VAL A 958 -36.47 -44.13 -14.76
CA VAL A 958 -36.65 -45.11 -13.66
C VAL A 958 -38.12 -45.18 -13.26
N ALA A 959 -38.81 -44.06 -13.05
CA ALA A 959 -40.20 -44.03 -12.68
C ALA A 959 -41.08 -44.67 -13.76
N SER A 960 -40.85 -44.33 -15.02
CA SER A 960 -41.57 -44.92 -16.16
C SER A 960 -41.38 -46.42 -16.22
N GLN A 961 -40.18 -46.96 -16.07
CA GLN A 961 -39.91 -48.39 -16.06
C GLN A 961 -40.53 -49.13 -14.86
N ALA A 962 -40.48 -48.47 -13.66
CA ALA A 962 -41.10 -49.06 -12.45
C ALA A 962 -42.62 -49.15 -12.58
N MET A 963 -43.26 -48.15 -13.25
CA MET A 963 -44.72 -48.17 -13.43
C MET A 963 -45.17 -49.12 -14.55
N LEU A 964 -44.40 -49.21 -15.66
CA LEU A 964 -44.71 -50.10 -16.78
C LEU A 964 -44.45 -51.55 -16.49
N TYR A 965 -43.47 -51.93 -15.66
CA TYR A 965 -43.07 -53.27 -15.38
C TYR A 965 -42.98 -53.53 -13.85
N PRO A 966 -44.10 -53.55 -13.09
CA PRO A 966 -44.06 -53.66 -11.65
C PRO A 966 -43.52 -54.99 -11.12
N ASN A 967 -43.50 -56.08 -11.96
CA ASN A 967 -43.08 -57.44 -11.58
C ASN A 967 -41.57 -57.70 -11.91
N LEU A 968 -40.76 -56.73 -12.18
CA LEU A 968 -39.34 -56.86 -12.43
C LEU A 968 -38.58 -57.26 -11.16
N THR A 969 -38.20 -58.52 -10.99
CA THR A 969 -37.48 -59.06 -9.84
C THR A 969 -35.94 -59.25 -10.08
N SER A 970 -35.48 -59.18 -11.32
CA SER A 970 -34.06 -59.41 -11.66
C SER A 970 -33.48 -58.27 -12.50
N PHE A 971 -32.25 -57.87 -12.20
CA PHE A 971 -31.52 -56.88 -12.99
C PHE A 971 -31.07 -57.51 -14.33
N LYS A 972 -31.56 -56.97 -15.42
CA LYS A 972 -31.07 -57.26 -16.79
C LYS A 972 -30.40 -56.02 -17.32
N PRO A 973 -29.20 -56.13 -17.98
CA PRO A 973 -28.49 -54.97 -18.58
C PRO A 973 -29.33 -54.19 -19.57
N SER A 974 -30.33 -54.83 -20.22
CA SER A 974 -31.26 -54.16 -21.13
C SER A 974 -32.09 -53.06 -20.46
N ILE A 975 -32.38 -53.20 -19.19
CA ILE A 975 -33.16 -52.21 -18.43
C ILE A 975 -32.42 -50.89 -18.37
N LEU A 976 -31.10 -50.91 -18.24
CA LEU A 976 -30.30 -49.69 -18.23
C LEU A 976 -30.43 -48.94 -19.56
N LYS A 977 -30.46 -49.68 -20.70
CA LYS A 977 -30.70 -49.10 -22.02
C LYS A 977 -32.09 -48.46 -22.06
N ASP A 978 -33.08 -49.16 -21.61
CA ASP A 978 -34.49 -48.73 -21.69
C ASP A 978 -34.80 -47.50 -20.81
N ILE A 979 -34.11 -47.35 -19.66
CA ILE A 979 -34.20 -46.15 -18.78
C ILE A 979 -33.74 -44.87 -19.50
N PHE A 980 -32.74 -44.99 -20.40
CA PHE A 980 -32.23 -43.80 -21.13
C PHE A 980 -32.86 -43.64 -22.50
N TYR A 981 -33.01 -44.75 -23.25
CA TYR A 981 -33.45 -44.76 -24.63
C TYR A 981 -34.88 -44.19 -24.78
N TYR A 982 -35.84 -44.71 -24.07
CA TYR A 982 -37.23 -44.28 -24.20
C TYR A 982 -37.51 -42.86 -23.74
N PRO A 983 -36.98 -42.35 -22.60
CA PRO A 983 -37.13 -40.96 -22.21
C PRO A 983 -36.48 -40.01 -23.18
N TYR A 984 -35.31 -40.38 -23.74
CA TYR A 984 -34.60 -39.57 -24.72
C TYR A 984 -35.44 -39.41 -26.01
N TYR A 985 -35.98 -40.45 -26.55
CA TYR A 985 -36.76 -40.35 -27.78
C TYR A 985 -38.11 -39.68 -27.57
N ARG A 986 -38.69 -39.77 -26.37
CA ARG A 986 -39.88 -38.98 -26.00
C ARG A 986 -39.68 -37.49 -26.06
N LEU A 987 -38.50 -37.01 -25.81
CA LEU A 987 -38.15 -35.58 -26.05
C LEU A 987 -38.28 -35.16 -27.50
N TYR A 988 -38.13 -36.10 -28.41
CA TYR A 988 -38.30 -35.83 -29.85
C TYR A 988 -39.75 -36.13 -30.35
N GLY A 989 -40.67 -36.45 -29.45
CA GLY A 989 -42.05 -36.68 -29.81
C GLY A 989 -42.43 -38.13 -30.09
N GLU A 990 -41.46 -39.09 -29.99
CA GLU A 990 -41.77 -40.51 -30.13
C GLU A 990 -42.42 -41.04 -28.85
N LEU A 991 -43.74 -41.22 -28.82
CA LEU A 991 -44.49 -41.59 -27.66
C LEU A 991 -44.37 -43.10 -27.33
N ASN A 992 -43.89 -43.95 -28.26
CA ASN A 992 -43.80 -45.40 -28.11
C ASN A 992 -45.09 -46.04 -27.52
N LEU A 993 -46.25 -45.66 -28.05
CA LEU A 993 -47.59 -46.07 -27.55
C LEU A 993 -47.82 -47.57 -27.60
N GLU A 994 -47.22 -48.26 -28.58
CA GLU A 994 -47.33 -49.73 -28.70
C GLU A 994 -46.87 -50.49 -27.45
N GLN A 995 -45.90 -49.91 -26.71
CA GLN A 995 -45.48 -50.52 -25.45
C GLN A 995 -46.42 -50.23 -24.26
N ALA A 996 -47.12 -49.11 -24.31
CA ALA A 996 -48.06 -48.75 -23.25
C ALA A 996 -49.38 -49.48 -23.45
N GLU A 997 -49.79 -49.78 -24.68
CA GLU A 997 -51.04 -50.49 -25.01
C GLU A 997 -50.95 -52.03 -24.84
N GLY A 998 -49.71 -52.59 -24.84
CA GLY A 998 -49.52 -54.06 -24.68
C GLY A 998 -49.47 -54.60 -23.27
N ILE A 999 -49.66 -53.77 -22.27
CA ILE A 999 -49.66 -54.19 -20.87
C ILE A 999 -51.05 -54.51 -20.42
N PRO A 1000 -51.40 -55.86 -20.20
CA PRO A 1000 -52.69 -56.22 -19.63
C PRO A 1000 -52.82 -55.66 -18.21
N MET A 1001 -53.83 -54.78 -17.98
CA MET A 1001 -54.19 -54.36 -16.66
C MET A 1001 -54.72 -55.64 -15.89
N SER A 1002 -53.85 -56.24 -15.10
CA SER A 1002 -54.16 -57.24 -14.16
C SER A 1002 -53.99 -56.75 -12.75
#